data_61becf129e2b540cfa5f3c1bab45e978
#
_entry.id   61becf129e2b540cfa5f3c1bab45e978
#
_cell.length_a   1.000
_cell.length_b   1.000
_cell.length_c   1.000
_cell.angle_alpha   90.00
_cell.angle_beta   90.00
_cell.angle_gamma   90.00
#
_symmetry.space_group_name_H-M   'P 1'
#
loop_
_entity.id
_entity.type
_entity.pdbx_description
1 polymer ?
#
loop_
_entity_poly.entity_id
_entity_poly.type
_entity_poly.pdbx_seq_one_letter_code
_entity_poly.pdbx_strand_id
1 'polypeptide(L)'
;MKSIYIKSIAQRLQIKDWQVENCVSLFEDGATIPFISRYRKERTGGLDEVAVAEVKHWSDVFAEMEKRKVTVLEAIDQAGALTEELRKRIDSCVEIRELEDIYLPYKPKRRTRATAAKEAGLEPLADKMYNVAIVDPVAEARKFVGDKVASVDDALAGARDIIAERLSETASVRETLRQIFKTRRIATKATKKATGQEAMKYKSYFDYSESLERIAPHRLLAILRAEDEGFLSVKIDVDAEKCGKKIYYDFCQERRYPAAPLAEQMHMAFDDAFKRLLEPSISNDVIKEAKEKADIESVRIFGENLRQLLLAPPVGQKRVLAIDPGFRTGCKVVCLDEQGNLLHNEAIFPHPPVSEKVKAIQTISSLVSKYGIEVIAIGNGTASRETEDFIKRVQLPEGVRVFTVSEDGASIYSASDVAREEFPEYDVTVRGAVSIGRRLMDPLAELVKIDPKSLGVGQYQHDVDLSLLKEKLDNTVESCVNSVGVNLNTASSYLLSYVSGIGPALADNIVEYRSENGAYTSRKELLKVKRLGGKAFEQCAGFLRIAGADNPLDNSAVHPESYHIVDKMAKDLGVTTKELVGNVDLCSKIEASRYVSGDVGLPTINDIINELKKPGRDPRESAETFEFCHDIKTIEDLSVGMELPGIVTNITAFGAFVDIGIKQNGLIHASQMGVKGMADPSKILKLHQKVKVTVVSVDLDRARIGLRLEK
;
A
#
# COMPACT_ATOMS: atom_id res chain seq x y z
N MET A 1 1.93 -26.42 4.46
CA MET A 1 2.83 -25.51 5.25
C MET A 1 3.31 -26.20 6.54
N LYS A 2 4.56 -25.90 7.07
CA LYS A 2 5.06 -26.47 8.34
C LYS A 2 4.30 -25.89 9.54
N SER A 3 4.04 -26.72 10.59
CA SER A 3 3.30 -26.29 11.80
C SER A 3 3.93 -25.09 12.53
N ILE A 4 5.25 -24.93 12.49
CA ILE A 4 5.94 -23.78 13.09
C ILE A 4 5.52 -22.45 12.46
N TYR A 5 5.29 -22.41 11.14
CA TYR A 5 4.84 -21.21 10.44
C TYR A 5 3.38 -20.91 10.69
N ILE A 6 2.53 -21.95 10.74
CA ILE A 6 1.12 -21.80 11.12
C ILE A 6 0.99 -21.11 12.48
N LYS A 7 1.74 -21.59 13.48
CA LYS A 7 1.76 -20.99 14.82
C LYS A 7 2.31 -19.55 14.80
N SER A 8 3.36 -19.30 14.02
CA SER A 8 3.92 -17.96 13.89
C SER A 8 2.92 -16.98 13.29
N ILE A 9 2.20 -17.37 12.22
CA ILE A 9 1.15 -16.56 11.61
C ILE A 9 0.02 -16.31 12.61
N ALA A 10 -0.47 -17.38 13.26
CA ALA A 10 -1.56 -17.29 14.23
C ALA A 10 -1.24 -16.33 15.38
N GLN A 11 -0.01 -16.39 15.90
CA GLN A 11 0.46 -15.49 16.96
C GLN A 11 0.57 -14.04 16.48
N ARG A 12 1.12 -13.80 15.28
CA ARG A 12 1.29 -12.45 14.70
C ARG A 12 -0.06 -11.77 14.47
N LEU A 13 -1.04 -12.52 13.96
CA LEU A 13 -2.37 -12.00 13.62
C LEU A 13 -3.37 -12.13 14.77
N GLN A 14 -2.99 -12.72 15.91
CA GLN A 14 -3.87 -12.97 17.05
C GLN A 14 -5.12 -13.78 16.70
N ILE A 15 -4.96 -14.76 15.80
CA ILE A 15 -5.99 -15.71 15.37
C ILE A 15 -5.62 -17.14 15.78
N LYS A 16 -6.52 -18.11 15.56
CA LYS A 16 -6.27 -19.50 15.93
C LYS A 16 -5.52 -20.27 14.84
N ASP A 17 -4.72 -21.25 15.22
CA ASP A 17 -3.93 -22.08 14.28
C ASP A 17 -4.79 -22.69 13.18
N TRP A 18 -5.96 -23.26 13.53
CA TRP A 18 -6.88 -23.87 12.56
C TRP A 18 -7.43 -22.88 11.52
N GLN A 19 -7.56 -21.60 11.87
CA GLN A 19 -8.00 -20.57 10.92
C GLN A 19 -6.92 -20.33 9.84
N VAL A 20 -5.66 -20.32 10.26
CA VAL A 20 -4.52 -20.24 9.33
C VAL A 20 -4.44 -21.48 8.45
N GLU A 21 -4.56 -22.69 9.05
CA GLU A 21 -4.53 -23.97 8.30
C GLU A 21 -5.59 -24.01 7.22
N ASN A 22 -6.83 -23.63 7.57
CA ASN A 22 -7.95 -23.62 6.63
C ASN A 22 -7.77 -22.56 5.52
N CYS A 23 -7.26 -21.35 5.84
CA CYS A 23 -6.94 -20.36 4.82
C CYS A 23 -5.87 -20.86 3.86
N VAL A 24 -4.79 -21.44 4.38
CA VAL A 24 -3.72 -22.01 3.55
C VAL A 24 -4.24 -23.11 2.64
N SER A 25 -5.05 -24.02 3.16
CA SER A 25 -5.70 -25.08 2.36
C SER A 25 -6.55 -24.47 1.23
N LEU A 26 -7.34 -23.44 1.53
CA LEU A 26 -8.15 -22.76 0.51
C LEU A 26 -7.29 -22.09 -0.58
N PHE A 27 -6.14 -21.50 -0.20
CA PHE A 27 -5.20 -20.93 -1.18
C PHE A 27 -4.53 -22.03 -2.03
N GLU A 28 -4.16 -23.16 -1.44
CA GLU A 28 -3.63 -24.32 -2.17
C GLU A 28 -4.67 -24.89 -3.15
N ASP A 29 -5.93 -24.82 -2.81
CA ASP A 29 -7.07 -25.10 -3.70
C ASP A 29 -7.29 -23.98 -4.74
N GLY A 30 -6.52 -22.88 -4.72
CA GLY A 30 -6.56 -21.75 -5.65
C GLY A 30 -7.75 -20.81 -5.44
N ALA A 31 -8.29 -20.74 -4.22
CA ALA A 31 -9.27 -19.74 -3.86
C ALA A 31 -8.63 -18.35 -3.69
N THR A 32 -9.36 -17.31 -4.08
CA THR A 32 -8.90 -15.92 -3.97
C THR A 32 -9.27 -15.31 -2.62
N ILE A 33 -8.60 -14.20 -2.26
CA ILE A 33 -8.87 -13.48 -1.00
C ILE A 33 -10.34 -13.03 -0.90
N PRO A 34 -10.93 -12.34 -1.91
CA PRO A 34 -12.33 -11.93 -1.85
C PRO A 34 -13.31 -13.11 -1.74
N PHE A 35 -13.03 -14.21 -2.44
CA PHE A 35 -13.87 -15.39 -2.38
C PHE A 35 -13.86 -16.06 -1.00
N ILE A 36 -12.68 -16.21 -0.39
CA ILE A 36 -12.51 -16.80 0.94
C ILE A 36 -13.24 -15.95 1.97
N SER A 37 -12.99 -14.65 2.00
CA SER A 37 -13.57 -13.75 3.02
C SER A 37 -15.08 -13.62 2.92
N ARG A 38 -15.65 -13.77 1.73
CA ARG A 38 -17.09 -13.61 1.50
C ARG A 38 -17.87 -14.93 1.55
N TYR A 39 -17.34 -15.98 0.92
CA TYR A 39 -18.08 -17.22 0.69
C TYR A 39 -17.57 -18.45 1.43
N ARG A 40 -16.50 -18.32 2.23
CA ARG A 40 -15.91 -19.42 3.03
C ARG A 40 -15.72 -19.04 4.51
N LYS A 41 -16.64 -18.17 5.02
CA LYS A 41 -16.60 -17.63 6.39
C LYS A 41 -16.59 -18.73 7.46
N GLU A 42 -17.37 -19.77 7.29
CA GLU A 42 -17.44 -20.89 8.24
C GLU A 42 -16.11 -21.64 8.33
N ARG A 43 -15.45 -21.86 7.20
CA ARG A 43 -14.14 -22.52 7.15
C ARG A 43 -13.04 -21.71 7.80
N THR A 44 -13.12 -20.38 7.74
CA THR A 44 -12.12 -19.47 8.30
C THR A 44 -12.48 -18.93 9.68
N GLY A 45 -13.69 -19.25 10.18
CA GLY A 45 -14.19 -18.71 11.44
C GLY A 45 -14.50 -17.21 11.38
N GLY A 46 -14.89 -16.72 10.20
CA GLY A 46 -15.31 -15.34 9.98
C GLY A 46 -14.17 -14.35 9.84
N LEU A 47 -12.98 -14.78 9.42
CA LEU A 47 -11.90 -13.85 9.09
C LEU A 47 -12.35 -12.88 7.99
N ASP A 48 -12.05 -11.61 8.19
CA ASP A 48 -12.28 -10.58 7.20
C ASP A 48 -11.23 -10.62 6.08
N GLU A 49 -11.43 -9.80 5.07
CA GLU A 49 -10.55 -9.74 3.90
C GLU A 49 -9.13 -9.33 4.26
N VAL A 50 -8.96 -8.46 5.27
CA VAL A 50 -7.64 -7.98 5.73
C VAL A 50 -6.89 -9.14 6.39
N ALA A 51 -7.53 -9.85 7.30
CA ALA A 51 -6.92 -11.00 7.97
C ALA A 51 -6.57 -12.13 6.98
N VAL A 52 -7.44 -12.41 6.00
CA VAL A 52 -7.18 -13.40 4.94
C VAL A 52 -6.00 -12.99 4.07
N ALA A 53 -5.90 -11.70 3.69
CA ALA A 53 -4.77 -11.15 2.94
C ALA A 53 -3.45 -11.25 3.73
N GLU A 54 -3.48 -10.96 5.03
CA GLU A 54 -2.29 -11.10 5.90
C GLU A 54 -1.84 -12.56 6.03
N VAL A 55 -2.77 -13.52 6.14
CA VAL A 55 -2.42 -14.94 6.11
C VAL A 55 -1.74 -15.30 4.79
N LYS A 56 -2.23 -14.81 3.66
CA LYS A 56 -1.61 -15.04 2.34
C LYS A 56 -0.20 -14.45 2.29
N HIS A 57 -0.04 -13.20 2.68
CA HIS A 57 1.26 -12.51 2.72
C HIS A 57 2.30 -13.30 3.53
N TRP A 58 1.98 -13.65 4.78
CA TRP A 58 2.91 -14.40 5.63
C TRP A 58 3.17 -15.82 5.11
N SER A 59 2.19 -16.44 4.44
CA SER A 59 2.38 -17.74 3.79
C SER A 59 3.42 -17.66 2.68
N ASP A 60 3.38 -16.61 1.87
CA ASP A 60 4.33 -16.36 0.79
C ASP A 60 5.73 -16.04 1.35
N VAL A 61 5.81 -15.21 2.39
CA VAL A 61 7.06 -14.88 3.09
C VAL A 61 7.73 -16.16 3.63
N PHE A 62 6.97 -17.06 4.25
CA PHE A 62 7.54 -18.32 4.76
C PHE A 62 7.87 -19.33 3.66
N ALA A 63 7.17 -19.29 2.52
CA ALA A 63 7.54 -20.08 1.35
C ALA A 63 8.91 -19.65 0.78
N GLU A 64 9.15 -18.34 0.67
CA GLU A 64 10.45 -17.80 0.25
C GLU A 64 11.54 -18.09 1.30
N MET A 65 11.21 -18.03 2.58
CA MET A 65 12.14 -18.39 3.65
C MET A 65 12.56 -19.85 3.57
N GLU A 66 11.66 -20.78 3.24
CA GLU A 66 12.02 -22.20 3.05
C GLU A 66 12.99 -22.38 1.88
N LYS A 67 12.77 -21.71 0.75
CA LYS A 67 13.72 -21.71 -0.36
C LYS A 67 15.09 -21.19 0.07
N ARG A 68 15.11 -20.11 0.86
CA ARG A 68 16.35 -19.54 1.39
C ARG A 68 17.07 -20.48 2.35
N LYS A 69 16.34 -21.20 3.23
CA LYS A 69 16.93 -22.22 4.12
C LYS A 69 17.61 -23.33 3.34
N VAL A 70 17.00 -23.82 2.27
CA VAL A 70 17.60 -24.84 1.40
C VAL A 70 18.94 -24.34 0.85
N THR A 71 18.96 -23.13 0.28
CA THR A 71 20.19 -22.51 -0.26
C THR A 71 21.28 -22.37 0.81
N VAL A 72 20.91 -21.97 2.02
CA VAL A 72 21.84 -21.80 3.15
C VAL A 72 22.39 -23.15 3.60
N LEU A 73 21.56 -24.18 3.74
CA LEU A 73 21.97 -25.53 4.12
C LEU A 73 22.94 -26.13 3.10
N GLU A 74 22.63 -25.98 1.81
CA GLU A 74 23.51 -26.46 0.73
C GLU A 74 24.87 -25.77 0.75
N ALA A 75 24.90 -24.45 0.97
CA ALA A 75 26.14 -23.69 1.03
C ALA A 75 27.02 -24.08 2.24
N ILE A 76 26.42 -24.34 3.40
CA ILE A 76 27.11 -24.74 4.61
C ILE A 76 27.62 -26.20 4.46
N ASP A 77 26.85 -27.08 3.82
CA ASP A 77 27.23 -28.46 3.56
C ASP A 77 28.42 -28.54 2.59
N GLN A 78 28.38 -27.75 1.51
CA GLN A 78 29.51 -27.64 0.57
C GLN A 78 30.78 -27.11 1.23
N ALA A 79 30.66 -26.28 2.26
CA ALA A 79 31.79 -25.82 3.08
C ALA A 79 32.28 -26.91 4.09
N GLY A 80 31.60 -28.06 4.18
CA GLY A 80 31.93 -29.14 5.13
C GLY A 80 31.67 -28.78 6.61
N ALA A 81 30.84 -27.75 6.87
CA ALA A 81 30.62 -27.23 8.21
C ALA A 81 29.22 -27.56 8.77
N LEU A 82 28.39 -28.31 8.04
CA LEU A 82 27.03 -28.63 8.45
C LEU A 82 27.00 -29.70 9.55
N THR A 83 26.52 -29.31 10.73
CA THR A 83 26.27 -30.24 11.86
C THR A 83 24.76 -30.44 12.05
N GLU A 84 24.36 -31.53 12.70
CA GLU A 84 22.98 -31.83 13.03
C GLU A 84 22.34 -30.71 13.93
N GLU A 85 23.13 -30.16 14.83
CA GLU A 85 22.69 -29.06 15.70
C GLU A 85 22.42 -27.79 14.88
N LEU A 86 23.35 -27.46 13.97
CA LEU A 86 23.20 -26.30 13.08
C LEU A 86 22.00 -26.45 12.14
N ARG A 87 21.79 -27.67 11.57
CA ARG A 87 20.62 -28.00 10.77
C ARG A 87 19.31 -27.75 11.55
N LYS A 88 19.21 -28.30 12.77
CA LYS A 88 18.01 -28.09 13.62
C LYS A 88 17.77 -26.63 13.93
N ARG A 89 18.83 -25.88 14.18
CA ARG A 89 18.75 -24.45 14.44
C ARG A 89 18.24 -23.69 13.21
N ILE A 90 18.75 -23.99 12.01
CA ILE A 90 18.28 -23.40 10.75
C ILE A 90 16.81 -23.76 10.48
N ASP A 91 16.46 -25.04 10.66
CA ASP A 91 15.08 -25.52 10.43
C ASP A 91 14.06 -24.82 11.37
N SER A 92 14.46 -24.52 12.61
CA SER A 92 13.61 -23.86 13.60
C SER A 92 13.48 -22.35 13.43
N CYS A 93 14.30 -21.69 12.60
CA CYS A 93 14.21 -20.26 12.37
C CYS A 93 12.87 -19.87 11.75
N VAL A 94 12.27 -18.79 12.28
CA VAL A 94 11.06 -18.14 11.73
C VAL A 94 11.32 -16.68 11.34
N GLU A 95 12.55 -16.19 11.56
CA GLU A 95 12.98 -14.83 11.20
C GLU A 95 14.14 -14.90 10.20
N ILE A 96 14.00 -14.23 9.07
CA ILE A 96 15.02 -14.22 8.00
C ILE A 96 16.36 -13.66 8.50
N ARG A 97 16.34 -12.71 9.43
CA ARG A 97 17.55 -12.12 10.00
C ARG A 97 18.34 -13.11 10.85
N GLU A 98 17.65 -13.92 11.64
CA GLU A 98 18.30 -14.98 12.42
C GLU A 98 18.96 -15.99 11.48
N LEU A 99 18.27 -16.36 10.39
CA LEU A 99 18.84 -17.25 9.37
C LEU A 99 20.10 -16.64 8.72
N GLU A 100 20.06 -15.37 8.34
CA GLU A 100 21.22 -14.70 7.74
C GLU A 100 22.39 -14.54 8.74
N ASP A 101 22.13 -14.28 10.02
CA ASP A 101 23.17 -14.25 11.06
C ASP A 101 23.81 -15.62 11.29
N ILE A 102 23.02 -16.70 11.25
CA ILE A 102 23.56 -18.07 11.32
C ILE A 102 24.43 -18.38 10.09
N TYR A 103 24.02 -17.91 8.92
CA TYR A 103 24.74 -18.13 7.67
C TYR A 103 25.99 -17.27 7.53
N LEU A 104 26.06 -16.10 8.19
CA LEU A 104 27.11 -15.08 8.00
C LEU A 104 28.55 -15.63 8.09
N PRO A 105 28.92 -16.51 9.06
CA PRO A 105 30.26 -17.10 9.14
C PRO A 105 30.64 -18.00 7.96
N TYR A 106 29.66 -18.60 7.28
CA TYR A 106 29.84 -19.54 6.18
C TYR A 106 29.72 -18.92 4.80
N LYS A 107 29.27 -17.66 4.75
CA LYS A 107 29.05 -16.92 3.49
C LYS A 107 30.39 -16.71 2.77
N PRO A 108 30.48 -17.00 1.47
CA PRO A 108 31.69 -16.71 0.67
C PRO A 108 32.06 -15.22 0.77
N LYS A 109 33.29 -14.94 1.17
CA LYS A 109 33.79 -13.58 1.38
C LYS A 109 34.83 -13.21 0.34
N ARG A 110 34.94 -11.92 0.07
CA ARG A 110 36.13 -11.36 -0.59
C ARG A 110 37.32 -11.48 0.38
N ARG A 111 38.55 -11.47 -0.15
CA ARG A 111 39.76 -11.51 0.67
C ARG A 111 39.77 -10.36 1.69
N THR A 112 39.67 -10.73 2.99
CA THR A 112 39.66 -9.79 4.13
C THR A 112 41.04 -9.74 4.76
N ARG A 113 41.24 -8.82 5.72
CA ARG A 113 42.46 -8.79 6.56
C ARG A 113 42.57 -10.09 7.39
N ALA A 114 41.44 -10.56 7.92
CA ALA A 114 41.43 -11.85 8.62
C ALA A 114 41.77 -13.05 7.73
N THR A 115 41.29 -13.07 6.48
CA THR A 115 41.65 -14.12 5.52
C THR A 115 43.15 -14.11 5.27
N ALA A 116 43.75 -12.92 5.06
CA ALA A 116 45.21 -12.82 4.88
C ALA A 116 46.00 -13.28 6.13
N ALA A 117 45.50 -12.95 7.32
CA ALA A 117 46.11 -13.41 8.58
C ALA A 117 46.00 -14.95 8.78
N LYS A 118 44.86 -15.56 8.37
CA LYS A 118 44.69 -17.01 8.38
C LYS A 118 45.65 -17.70 7.39
N GLU A 119 45.78 -17.14 6.17
CA GLU A 119 46.76 -17.63 5.16
C GLU A 119 48.20 -17.50 5.66
N ALA A 120 48.50 -16.55 6.54
CA ALA A 120 49.77 -16.40 7.20
C ALA A 120 49.98 -17.37 8.39
N GLY A 121 48.97 -18.16 8.77
CA GLY A 121 49.04 -19.20 9.81
C GLY A 121 48.79 -18.64 11.22
N LEU A 122 48.13 -17.48 11.37
CA LEU A 122 47.90 -16.81 12.68
C LEU A 122 46.62 -17.26 13.39
N GLU A 123 45.83 -18.16 12.81
CA GLU A 123 44.56 -18.65 13.42
C GLU A 123 44.79 -19.31 14.80
N PRO A 124 45.85 -20.18 15.00
CA PRO A 124 46.07 -20.77 16.32
C PRO A 124 46.45 -19.74 17.41
N LEU A 125 47.10 -18.62 17.04
CA LEU A 125 47.35 -17.52 17.98
C LEU A 125 46.05 -16.81 18.35
N ALA A 126 45.22 -16.48 17.35
CA ALA A 126 43.91 -15.90 17.55
C ALA A 126 43.02 -16.78 18.44
N ASP A 127 43.01 -18.09 18.23
CA ASP A 127 42.24 -19.03 19.05
C ASP A 127 42.70 -19.06 20.51
N LYS A 128 43.99 -19.05 20.77
CA LYS A 128 44.52 -18.97 22.14
C LYS A 128 44.16 -17.66 22.85
N MET A 129 44.23 -16.56 22.12
CA MET A 129 43.81 -15.22 22.64
C MET A 129 42.30 -15.22 22.89
N TYR A 130 41.49 -15.64 21.92
CA TYR A 130 40.01 -15.57 21.99
C TYR A 130 39.43 -16.46 23.09
N ASN A 131 40.06 -17.65 23.33
CA ASN A 131 39.66 -18.59 24.38
C ASN A 131 40.32 -18.28 25.73
N VAL A 132 41.05 -17.15 25.88
CA VAL A 132 41.77 -16.74 27.08
C VAL A 132 42.70 -17.87 27.59
N ALA A 133 43.34 -18.60 26.68
CA ALA A 133 44.20 -19.75 26.98
C ALA A 133 45.65 -19.35 27.26
N ILE A 134 46.02 -18.07 27.11
CA ILE A 134 47.38 -17.55 27.30
C ILE A 134 47.33 -16.32 28.24
N VAL A 135 48.43 -16.06 28.92
CA VAL A 135 48.62 -14.89 29.80
C VAL A 135 49.44 -13.80 29.10
N ASP A 136 50.51 -14.22 28.40
CA ASP A 136 51.42 -13.30 27.70
C ASP A 136 51.25 -13.49 26.16
N PRO A 137 50.52 -12.64 25.46
CA PRO A 137 50.30 -12.72 24.03
C PRO A 137 51.55 -12.40 23.22
N VAL A 138 52.48 -11.59 23.74
CA VAL A 138 53.73 -11.21 23.08
C VAL A 138 54.71 -12.43 23.04
N ALA A 139 54.84 -13.15 24.16
CA ALA A 139 55.63 -14.35 24.21
C ALA A 139 55.11 -15.44 23.27
N GLU A 140 53.78 -15.58 23.18
CA GLU A 140 53.15 -16.56 22.26
C GLU A 140 53.29 -16.12 20.77
N ALA A 141 53.12 -14.84 20.46
CA ALA A 141 53.23 -14.29 19.10
C ALA A 141 54.63 -14.46 18.48
N ARG A 142 55.69 -14.43 19.31
CA ARG A 142 57.08 -14.69 18.85
C ARG A 142 57.23 -15.99 18.12
N LYS A 143 56.41 -17.04 18.41
CA LYS A 143 56.44 -18.35 17.80
C LYS A 143 55.93 -18.34 16.36
N PHE A 144 55.27 -17.30 15.93
CA PHE A 144 54.63 -17.14 14.61
C PHE A 144 55.42 -16.21 13.69
N VAL A 145 56.52 -15.60 14.17
CA VAL A 145 57.38 -14.74 13.35
C VAL A 145 58.17 -15.59 12.39
N GLY A 146 58.17 -15.27 11.10
CA GLY A 146 58.83 -16.00 10.03
C GLY A 146 58.61 -15.34 8.66
N ASP A 147 58.78 -16.10 7.57
CA ASP A 147 58.72 -15.55 6.21
C ASP A 147 57.43 -14.84 5.84
N LYS A 148 56.31 -15.24 6.43
CA LYS A 148 54.99 -14.63 6.18
C LYS A 148 54.57 -13.58 7.20
N VAL A 149 55.28 -13.48 8.35
CA VAL A 149 54.94 -12.56 9.45
C VAL A 149 56.25 -11.91 9.89
N ALA A 150 56.42 -10.67 9.56
CA ALA A 150 57.70 -9.96 9.71
C ALA A 150 58.08 -9.62 11.17
N SER A 151 57.11 -9.42 12.02
CA SER A 151 57.31 -9.00 13.40
C SER A 151 56.29 -9.56 14.37
N VAL A 152 56.55 -9.47 15.67
CA VAL A 152 55.62 -9.84 16.74
C VAL A 152 54.36 -8.93 16.68
N ASP A 153 54.53 -7.65 16.34
CA ASP A 153 53.42 -6.73 16.20
C ASP A 153 52.52 -7.10 15.02
N ASP A 154 53.07 -7.56 13.91
CA ASP A 154 52.30 -8.09 12.76
C ASP A 154 51.53 -9.36 13.12
N ALA A 155 52.16 -10.26 13.90
CA ALA A 155 51.50 -11.45 14.42
C ALA A 155 50.30 -11.14 15.31
N LEU A 156 50.44 -10.17 16.23
CA LEU A 156 49.38 -9.70 17.11
C LEU A 156 48.30 -8.96 16.31
N ALA A 157 48.69 -8.13 15.34
CA ALA A 157 47.76 -7.43 14.48
C ALA A 157 46.90 -8.40 13.66
N GLY A 158 47.50 -9.39 13.05
CA GLY A 158 46.78 -10.41 12.31
C GLY A 158 45.84 -11.25 13.19
N ALA A 159 46.31 -11.63 14.39
CA ALA A 159 45.44 -12.31 15.37
C ALA A 159 44.23 -11.46 15.79
N ARG A 160 44.42 -10.11 16.02
CA ARG A 160 43.34 -9.18 16.29
C ARG A 160 42.36 -9.06 15.12
N ASP A 161 42.84 -9.03 13.87
CA ASP A 161 41.99 -9.00 12.67
C ASP A 161 41.08 -10.25 12.59
N ILE A 162 41.61 -11.44 12.89
CA ILE A 162 40.84 -12.68 12.96
C ILE A 162 39.77 -12.61 14.07
N ILE A 163 40.16 -12.16 15.27
CA ILE A 163 39.24 -11.98 16.41
C ILE A 163 38.13 -10.97 16.07
N ALA A 164 38.48 -9.85 15.48
CA ALA A 164 37.53 -8.82 15.08
C ALA A 164 36.49 -9.32 14.08
N GLU A 165 36.90 -10.10 13.06
CA GLU A 165 35.99 -10.70 12.12
C GLU A 165 35.06 -11.72 12.84
N ARG A 166 35.59 -12.59 13.65
CA ARG A 166 34.83 -13.56 14.44
C ARG A 166 33.76 -12.92 15.34
N LEU A 167 34.14 -11.83 16.02
CA LEU A 167 33.18 -11.04 16.82
C LEU A 167 32.07 -10.45 15.95
N SER A 168 32.43 -9.90 14.78
CA SER A 168 31.45 -9.29 13.88
C SER A 168 30.43 -10.26 13.30
N GLU A 169 30.73 -11.54 13.31
CA GLU A 169 29.91 -12.65 12.81
C GLU A 169 29.17 -13.39 13.92
N THR A 170 29.43 -13.05 15.19
CA THR A 170 28.77 -13.69 16.33
C THR A 170 27.35 -13.17 16.46
N ALA A 171 26.35 -14.05 16.26
CA ALA A 171 24.93 -13.70 16.26
C ALA A 171 24.48 -13.02 17.56
N SER A 172 24.96 -13.46 18.75
CA SER A 172 24.61 -12.84 20.04
C SER A 172 25.15 -11.41 20.17
N VAL A 173 26.36 -11.16 19.66
CA VAL A 173 26.95 -9.81 19.63
C VAL A 173 26.14 -8.89 18.73
N ARG A 174 25.79 -9.35 17.53
CA ARG A 174 24.97 -8.60 16.58
C ARG A 174 23.60 -8.27 17.15
N GLU A 175 22.93 -9.25 17.77
CA GLU A 175 21.60 -9.03 18.37
C GLU A 175 21.66 -8.03 19.54
N THR A 176 22.64 -8.17 20.44
CA THR A 176 22.86 -7.21 21.53
C THR A 176 23.02 -5.77 21.00
N LEU A 177 23.82 -5.59 19.96
CA LEU A 177 24.02 -4.27 19.34
C LEU A 177 22.77 -3.76 18.63
N ARG A 178 22.03 -4.60 17.91
CA ARG A 178 20.77 -4.19 17.28
C ARG A 178 19.78 -3.63 18.30
N GLN A 179 19.64 -4.30 19.46
CA GLN A 179 18.77 -3.82 20.55
C GLN A 179 19.23 -2.46 21.07
N ILE A 180 20.54 -2.26 21.23
CA ILE A 180 21.07 -0.95 21.63
C ILE A 180 20.78 0.11 20.57
N PHE A 181 21.05 -0.17 19.29
CA PHE A 181 20.92 0.80 18.20
C PHE A 181 19.46 1.21 17.94
N LYS A 182 18.51 0.26 18.06
CA LYS A 182 17.07 0.55 17.90
C LYS A 182 16.57 1.64 18.83
N THR A 183 17.10 1.73 20.05
CA THR A 183 16.70 2.73 21.05
C THR A 183 17.43 4.07 20.89
N ARG A 184 18.34 4.19 19.92
CA ARG A 184 19.14 5.40 19.71
C ARG A 184 18.45 6.39 18.78
N ARG A 185 19.11 7.53 18.61
CA ARG A 185 18.63 8.59 17.73
C ARG A 185 19.27 8.44 16.35
N ILE A 186 18.47 8.67 15.32
CA ILE A 186 18.98 8.98 14.00
C ILE A 186 19.41 10.44 13.99
N ALA A 187 20.58 10.72 13.46
CA ALA A 187 21.15 12.06 13.35
C ALA A 187 21.55 12.33 11.90
N THR A 188 21.27 13.52 11.42
CA THR A 188 21.57 13.92 10.06
C THR A 188 22.42 15.18 10.03
N LYS A 189 23.29 15.29 9.02
CA LYS A 189 24.05 16.51 8.72
C LYS A 189 24.04 16.79 7.23
N ALA A 190 23.97 18.07 6.87
CA ALA A 190 24.12 18.51 5.50
C ALA A 190 25.50 18.15 4.96
N THR A 191 25.56 17.61 3.74
CA THR A 191 26.81 17.36 3.03
C THR A 191 27.25 18.63 2.31
N LYS A 192 28.47 18.63 1.74
CA LYS A 192 28.96 19.72 0.89
C LYS A 192 28.12 19.90 -0.39
N LYS A 193 27.35 18.90 -0.80
CA LYS A 193 26.45 18.98 -1.96
C LYS A 193 25.09 19.61 -1.62
N ALA A 194 24.78 19.84 -0.36
CA ALA A 194 23.51 20.42 0.09
C ALA A 194 23.43 21.94 -0.21
N THR A 195 23.68 22.30 -1.46
CA THR A 195 23.64 23.67 -1.99
C THR A 195 22.64 23.73 -3.14
N GLY A 196 22.00 24.89 -3.31
CA GLY A 196 21.02 25.07 -4.39
C GLY A 196 19.58 24.79 -4.00
N GLN A 197 18.67 25.08 -4.93
CA GLN A 197 17.22 25.08 -4.68
C GLN A 197 16.65 23.69 -4.37
N GLU A 198 17.21 22.65 -5.00
CA GLU A 198 16.80 21.25 -4.79
C GLU A 198 17.09 20.74 -3.37
N ALA A 199 18.24 21.13 -2.80
CA ALA A 199 18.59 20.74 -1.44
C ALA A 199 17.72 21.46 -0.38
N MET A 200 17.19 22.64 -0.69
CA MET A 200 16.41 23.45 0.26
C MET A 200 15.09 22.81 0.69
N LYS A 201 14.54 21.88 -0.12
CA LYS A 201 13.38 21.07 0.31
C LYS A 201 13.68 20.24 1.57
N TYR A 202 14.96 19.93 1.84
CA TYR A 202 15.43 19.16 3.00
C TYR A 202 16.04 20.02 4.11
N LYS A 203 15.95 21.34 4.04
CA LYS A 203 16.59 22.27 5.00
C LYS A 203 16.26 21.95 6.47
N SER A 204 15.05 21.47 6.75
CA SER A 204 14.63 21.08 8.10
C SER A 204 15.40 19.88 8.66
N TYR A 205 16.12 19.15 7.82
CA TYR A 205 16.91 17.96 8.19
C TYR A 205 18.42 18.19 8.08
N PHE A 206 18.92 19.40 7.83
CA PHE A 206 20.35 19.67 7.66
C PHE A 206 21.16 19.48 8.96
N ASP A 207 20.55 19.69 10.11
CA ASP A 207 21.07 19.38 11.43
C ASP A 207 19.89 18.91 12.28
N TYR A 208 19.59 17.62 12.21
CA TYR A 208 18.39 17.06 12.78
C TYR A 208 18.72 15.80 13.58
N SER A 209 17.99 15.58 14.66
CA SER A 209 18.11 14.36 15.46
C SER A 209 16.77 13.98 16.10
N GLU A 210 16.36 12.71 15.93
CA GLU A 210 15.12 12.16 16.50
C GLU A 210 15.34 10.70 16.94
N SER A 211 14.54 10.21 17.90
CA SER A 211 14.55 8.80 18.28
C SER A 211 14.14 7.94 17.10
N LEU A 212 14.95 6.94 16.74
CA LEU A 212 14.66 6.01 15.64
C LEU A 212 13.39 5.20 15.90
N GLU A 213 13.09 4.89 17.15
CA GLU A 213 11.88 4.15 17.54
C GLU A 213 10.59 4.95 17.36
N ARG A 214 10.69 6.30 17.40
CA ARG A 214 9.53 7.21 17.38
C ARG A 214 9.42 8.05 16.11
N ILE A 215 10.40 7.97 15.24
CA ILE A 215 10.41 8.77 14.01
C ILE A 215 9.20 8.42 13.13
N ALA A 216 8.50 9.46 12.67
CA ALA A 216 7.36 9.25 11.79
C ALA A 216 7.81 8.71 10.42
N PRO A 217 7.07 7.77 9.80
CA PRO A 217 7.43 7.14 8.53
C PRO A 217 7.83 8.13 7.44
N HIS A 218 7.02 9.16 7.20
CA HIS A 218 7.29 10.17 6.17
C HIS A 218 8.58 10.98 6.41
N ARG A 219 8.98 11.19 7.68
CA ARG A 219 10.24 11.87 7.99
C ARG A 219 11.44 10.97 7.72
N LEU A 220 11.33 9.70 8.11
CA LEU A 220 12.38 8.73 7.82
C LEU A 220 12.59 8.58 6.32
N LEU A 221 11.53 8.40 5.55
CA LEU A 221 11.59 8.30 4.09
C LEU A 221 12.18 9.55 3.45
N ALA A 222 11.80 10.75 3.90
CA ALA A 222 12.37 12.00 3.41
C ALA A 222 13.88 12.14 3.72
N ILE A 223 14.32 11.71 4.91
CA ILE A 223 15.72 11.71 5.33
C ILE A 223 16.53 10.73 4.47
N LEU A 224 16.05 9.51 4.28
CA LEU A 224 16.75 8.49 3.49
C LEU A 224 16.82 8.89 2.01
N ARG A 225 15.75 9.45 1.44
CA ARG A 225 15.80 10.01 0.09
C ARG A 225 16.83 11.12 -0.04
N ALA A 226 16.92 12.03 0.93
CA ALA A 226 17.92 13.09 0.92
C ALA A 226 19.35 12.56 1.05
N GLU A 227 19.56 11.42 1.71
CA GLU A 227 20.84 10.69 1.74
C GLU A 227 21.17 10.09 0.39
N ASP A 228 20.21 9.39 -0.25
CA ASP A 228 20.37 8.81 -1.60
C ASP A 228 20.66 9.87 -2.66
N GLU A 229 20.01 11.05 -2.58
CA GLU A 229 20.31 12.22 -3.42
C GLU A 229 21.66 12.87 -3.06
N GLY A 230 22.30 12.45 -1.97
CA GLY A 230 23.62 12.91 -1.52
C GLY A 230 23.61 14.25 -0.79
N PHE A 231 22.46 14.78 -0.39
CA PHE A 231 22.35 16.05 0.35
C PHE A 231 22.54 15.90 1.85
N LEU A 232 22.23 14.73 2.41
CA LEU A 232 22.41 14.43 3.83
C LEU A 232 23.42 13.30 4.03
N SER A 233 24.04 13.29 5.21
CA SER A 233 24.73 12.14 5.79
C SER A 233 23.93 11.70 7.01
N VAL A 234 23.55 10.43 7.03
CA VAL A 234 22.69 9.84 8.07
C VAL A 234 23.54 8.93 8.96
N LYS A 235 23.35 9.01 10.26
CA LYS A 235 24.03 8.16 11.26
C LYS A 235 23.10 7.83 12.41
N ILE A 236 23.33 6.67 13.03
CA ILE A 236 22.75 6.38 14.35
C ILE A 236 23.73 6.90 15.42
N ASP A 237 23.24 7.73 16.30
CA ASP A 237 24.03 8.33 17.39
C ASP A 237 24.23 7.31 18.51
N VAL A 238 25.36 6.60 18.46
CA VAL A 238 25.76 5.60 19.44
C VAL A 238 27.06 6.00 20.15
N ASP A 239 27.13 5.67 21.41
CA ASP A 239 28.35 5.78 22.20
C ASP A 239 29.21 4.54 21.97
N ALA A 240 30.21 4.68 21.10
CA ALA A 240 31.10 3.59 20.69
C ALA A 240 31.84 2.96 21.90
N GLU A 241 32.24 3.77 22.88
CA GLU A 241 32.92 3.28 24.07
C GLU A 241 32.01 2.42 24.94
N LYS A 242 30.77 2.85 25.15
CA LYS A 242 29.77 2.06 25.91
C LYS A 242 29.40 0.77 25.21
N CYS A 243 29.23 0.80 23.88
CA CYS A 243 28.95 -0.39 23.10
C CYS A 243 30.11 -1.40 23.16
N GLY A 244 31.35 -0.92 22.95
CA GLY A 244 32.55 -1.75 23.06
C GLY A 244 32.71 -2.38 24.44
N LYS A 245 32.53 -1.59 25.54
CA LYS A 245 32.56 -2.09 26.90
C LYS A 245 31.48 -3.14 27.16
N LYS A 246 30.27 -2.96 26.66
CA LYS A 246 29.17 -3.94 26.80
C LYS A 246 29.53 -5.28 26.17
N ILE A 247 29.97 -5.26 24.90
CA ILE A 247 30.35 -6.47 24.19
C ILE A 247 31.53 -7.19 24.88
N TYR A 248 32.53 -6.42 25.32
CA TYR A 248 33.66 -6.98 26.03
C TYR A 248 33.27 -7.59 27.37
N TYR A 249 32.37 -6.93 28.12
CA TYR A 249 31.83 -7.46 29.37
C TYR A 249 31.10 -8.79 29.13
N ASP A 250 30.19 -8.86 28.13
CA ASP A 250 29.47 -10.08 27.81
C ASP A 250 30.42 -11.23 27.38
N PHE A 251 31.42 -10.91 26.60
CA PHE A 251 32.48 -11.86 26.25
C PHE A 251 33.20 -12.44 27.48
N CYS A 252 33.55 -11.58 28.47
CA CYS A 252 34.21 -12.03 29.67
C CYS A 252 33.31 -12.85 30.61
N GLN A 253 31.99 -12.62 30.61
CA GLN A 253 31.03 -13.44 31.36
C GLN A 253 30.92 -14.86 30.82
N GLU A 254 31.00 -15.06 29.53
CA GLU A 254 30.94 -16.38 28.89
C GLU A 254 32.25 -17.17 29.02
N ARG A 255 33.38 -16.51 29.27
CA ARG A 255 34.71 -17.09 29.36
C ARG A 255 35.35 -16.84 30.73
N ARG A 256 36.40 -16.07 30.78
CA ARG A 256 37.04 -15.55 31.97
C ARG A 256 37.69 -14.20 31.66
N TYR A 257 37.88 -13.40 32.67
CA TYR A 257 38.60 -12.15 32.48
C TYR A 257 40.08 -12.43 32.16
N PRO A 258 40.60 -11.89 31.02
CA PRO A 258 41.99 -12.06 30.64
C PRO A 258 42.93 -11.29 31.57
N ALA A 259 44.18 -11.76 31.74
CA ALA A 259 45.25 -11.01 32.37
C ALA A 259 45.55 -9.71 31.61
N ALA A 260 46.12 -8.72 32.30
CA ALA A 260 46.31 -7.37 31.74
C ALA A 260 46.99 -7.33 30.34
N PRO A 261 48.08 -8.05 30.04
CA PRO A 261 48.68 -8.02 28.71
C PRO A 261 47.78 -8.57 27.59
N LEU A 262 46.97 -9.60 27.90
CA LEU A 262 46.01 -10.15 26.95
C LEU A 262 44.76 -9.26 26.84
N ALA A 263 44.32 -8.67 27.97
CA ALA A 263 43.19 -7.76 27.99
C ALA A 263 43.39 -6.55 27.07
N GLU A 264 44.60 -5.99 27.05
CA GLU A 264 44.93 -4.86 26.15
C GLU A 264 44.75 -5.26 24.66
N GLN A 265 45.28 -6.42 24.26
CA GLN A 265 45.14 -6.94 22.89
C GLN A 265 43.67 -7.22 22.52
N MET A 266 42.92 -7.73 23.47
CA MET A 266 41.48 -7.99 23.30
C MET A 266 40.70 -6.68 23.15
N HIS A 267 40.96 -5.66 23.96
CA HIS A 267 40.34 -4.35 23.82
C HIS A 267 40.61 -3.74 22.44
N MET A 268 41.84 -3.82 21.92
CA MET A 268 42.17 -3.37 20.56
C MET A 268 41.39 -4.12 19.51
N ALA A 269 41.24 -5.45 19.63
CA ALA A 269 40.46 -6.26 18.71
C ALA A 269 38.95 -5.91 18.74
N PHE A 270 38.39 -5.69 19.92
CA PHE A 270 36.99 -5.31 20.10
C PHE A 270 36.70 -3.91 19.56
N ASP A 271 37.59 -2.95 19.79
CA ASP A 271 37.48 -1.59 19.26
C ASP A 271 37.51 -1.59 17.72
N ASP A 272 38.42 -2.36 17.10
CA ASP A 272 38.49 -2.51 15.65
C ASP A 272 37.23 -3.20 15.10
N ALA A 273 36.80 -4.31 15.75
CA ALA A 273 35.56 -5.02 15.40
C ALA A 273 34.36 -4.08 15.41
N PHE A 274 34.23 -3.26 16.44
CA PHE A 274 33.12 -2.33 16.57
C PHE A 274 33.19 -1.26 15.48
N LYS A 275 34.23 -0.47 15.43
CA LYS A 275 34.33 0.71 14.57
C LYS A 275 34.34 0.38 13.08
N ARG A 276 35.02 -0.69 12.68
CA ARG A 276 35.22 -1.04 11.27
C ARG A 276 34.16 -1.99 10.73
N LEU A 277 33.64 -2.93 11.52
CA LEU A 277 32.78 -4.00 11.06
C LEU A 277 31.35 -3.92 11.60
N LEU A 278 31.19 -3.80 12.92
CA LEU A 278 29.88 -3.90 13.57
C LEU A 278 29.05 -2.63 13.42
N GLU A 279 29.61 -1.44 13.75
CA GLU A 279 28.87 -0.19 13.72
C GLU A 279 28.26 0.09 12.33
N PRO A 280 29.01 0.00 11.21
CA PRO A 280 28.43 0.23 9.88
C PRO A 280 27.39 -0.83 9.50
N SER A 281 27.67 -2.11 9.80
CA SER A 281 26.77 -3.21 9.48
C SER A 281 25.45 -3.14 10.27
N ILE A 282 25.54 -2.94 11.58
CA ILE A 282 24.37 -2.88 12.46
C ILE A 282 23.55 -1.60 12.22
N SER A 283 24.21 -0.47 11.90
CA SER A 283 23.52 0.75 11.49
C SER A 283 22.66 0.51 10.26
N ASN A 284 23.23 -0.13 9.23
CA ASN A 284 22.49 -0.48 8.02
C ASN A 284 21.32 -1.44 8.30
N ASP A 285 21.55 -2.48 9.12
CA ASP A 285 20.51 -3.44 9.50
C ASP A 285 19.32 -2.74 10.18
N VAL A 286 19.60 -1.83 11.13
CA VAL A 286 18.58 -1.17 11.93
C VAL A 286 17.86 -0.08 11.15
N ILE A 287 18.57 0.68 10.30
CA ILE A 287 17.96 1.67 9.40
C ILE A 287 17.06 0.94 8.38
N LYS A 288 17.52 -0.17 7.82
CA LYS A 288 16.72 -0.98 6.88
C LYS A 288 15.44 -1.49 7.54
N GLU A 289 15.52 -2.01 8.78
CA GLU A 289 14.33 -2.42 9.53
C GLU A 289 13.36 -1.27 9.79
N ALA A 290 13.88 -0.09 10.13
CA ALA A 290 13.06 1.09 10.33
C ALA A 290 12.39 1.54 9.02
N LYS A 291 13.12 1.46 7.89
CA LYS A 291 12.57 1.74 6.54
C LYS A 291 11.48 0.75 6.17
N GLU A 292 11.68 -0.56 6.35
CA GLU A 292 10.67 -1.58 6.08
C GLU A 292 9.36 -1.31 6.84
N LYS A 293 9.44 -0.92 8.11
CA LYS A 293 8.27 -0.52 8.91
C LYS A 293 7.60 0.74 8.37
N ALA A 294 8.41 1.73 7.96
CA ALA A 294 7.90 2.97 7.38
C ALA A 294 7.23 2.72 6.01
N ASP A 295 7.78 1.83 5.20
CA ASP A 295 7.21 1.42 3.91
C ASP A 295 5.85 0.75 4.11
N ILE A 296 5.74 -0.23 5.01
CA ILE A 296 4.48 -0.94 5.32
C ILE A 296 3.38 0.04 5.74
N GLU A 297 3.68 0.95 6.67
CA GLU A 297 2.69 1.91 7.16
C GLU A 297 2.29 2.93 6.07
N SER A 298 3.25 3.41 5.27
CA SER A 298 2.95 4.32 4.16
C SER A 298 2.12 3.66 3.08
N VAL A 299 2.47 2.43 2.70
CA VAL A 299 1.73 1.65 1.70
C VAL A 299 0.33 1.29 2.18
N ARG A 300 0.13 1.03 3.49
CA ARG A 300 -1.21 0.85 4.08
C ARG A 300 -2.09 2.07 3.85
N ILE A 301 -1.55 3.27 4.11
CA ILE A 301 -2.29 4.53 3.92
C ILE A 301 -2.58 4.77 2.43
N PHE A 302 -1.63 4.49 1.54
CA PHE A 302 -1.83 4.63 0.10
C PHE A 302 -2.94 3.70 -0.41
N GLY A 303 -2.99 2.45 0.10
CA GLY A 303 -4.09 1.53 -0.19
C GLY A 303 -5.44 2.06 0.27
N GLU A 304 -5.50 2.68 1.45
CA GLU A 304 -6.74 3.28 1.97
C GLU A 304 -7.18 4.49 1.14
N ASN A 305 -6.25 5.36 0.75
CA ASN A 305 -6.54 6.48 -0.14
C ASN A 305 -7.05 5.99 -1.51
N LEU A 306 -6.42 4.96 -2.07
CA LEU A 306 -6.89 4.34 -3.32
C LEU A 306 -8.30 3.77 -3.17
N ARG A 307 -8.58 3.05 -2.10
CA ARG A 307 -9.91 2.50 -1.80
C ARG A 307 -10.98 3.60 -1.79
N GLN A 308 -10.70 4.71 -1.12
CA GLN A 308 -11.64 5.83 -1.03
C GLN A 308 -11.84 6.49 -2.40
N LEU A 309 -10.80 6.59 -3.22
CA LEU A 309 -10.89 7.13 -4.57
C LEU A 309 -11.75 6.23 -5.48
N LEU A 310 -11.51 4.92 -5.45
CA LEU A 310 -12.25 3.95 -6.26
C LEU A 310 -13.72 3.81 -5.84
N LEU A 311 -13.99 3.89 -4.54
CA LEU A 311 -15.33 3.80 -3.97
C LEU A 311 -16.02 5.17 -3.81
N ALA A 312 -15.49 6.22 -4.46
CA ALA A 312 -16.16 7.52 -4.45
C ALA A 312 -17.59 7.41 -5.06
N PRO A 313 -18.53 8.24 -4.57
CA PRO A 313 -19.93 8.18 -4.98
C PRO A 313 -20.12 8.43 -6.48
N PRO A 314 -20.73 7.53 -7.24
CA PRO A 314 -21.04 7.74 -8.65
C PRO A 314 -22.31 8.58 -8.82
N VAL A 315 -22.39 9.33 -9.91
CA VAL A 315 -23.69 9.94 -10.34
C VAL A 315 -24.56 8.95 -11.11
N GLY A 316 -23.98 7.81 -11.54
CA GLY A 316 -24.66 6.78 -12.33
C GLY A 316 -24.78 7.13 -13.81
N GLN A 317 -25.69 6.44 -14.50
CA GLN A 317 -25.96 6.59 -15.93
C GLN A 317 -26.70 7.91 -16.21
N LYS A 318 -25.93 8.98 -16.40
CA LYS A 318 -26.40 10.34 -16.68
C LYS A 318 -25.73 10.88 -17.95
N ARG A 319 -26.39 11.80 -18.64
CA ARG A 319 -25.77 12.56 -19.72
C ARG A 319 -24.86 13.63 -19.16
N VAL A 320 -23.58 13.53 -19.49
CA VAL A 320 -22.51 14.34 -18.88
C VAL A 320 -21.92 15.28 -19.92
N LEU A 321 -21.77 16.58 -19.53
CA LEU A 321 -20.85 17.47 -20.19
C LEU A 321 -19.59 17.55 -19.34
N ALA A 322 -18.44 17.10 -19.87
CA ALA A 322 -17.18 17.16 -19.15
C ALA A 322 -16.27 18.24 -19.72
N ILE A 323 -15.58 18.93 -18.83
CA ILE A 323 -14.65 20.01 -19.15
C ILE A 323 -13.29 19.68 -18.57
N ASP A 324 -12.28 19.61 -19.46
CA ASP A 324 -10.86 19.59 -19.09
C ASP A 324 -10.33 21.04 -19.16
N PRO A 325 -10.11 21.72 -18.02
CA PRO A 325 -9.77 23.14 -17.98
C PRO A 325 -8.37 23.44 -18.53
N GLY A 326 -8.21 24.59 -19.20
CA GLY A 326 -6.90 25.01 -19.67
C GLY A 326 -6.87 26.49 -20.12
N PHE A 327 -5.76 27.18 -19.81
CA PHE A 327 -5.60 28.58 -20.19
C PHE A 327 -5.16 28.76 -21.67
N ARG A 328 -4.04 28.16 -22.06
CA ARG A 328 -3.45 28.37 -23.40
C ARG A 328 -4.14 27.60 -24.51
N THR A 329 -4.46 26.36 -24.28
CA THR A 329 -5.07 25.46 -25.28
C THR A 329 -6.60 25.51 -25.26
N GLY A 330 -7.19 26.36 -24.40
CA GLY A 330 -8.63 26.42 -24.14
C GLY A 330 -9.12 25.25 -23.27
N CYS A 331 -10.35 25.32 -22.80
CA CYS A 331 -11.03 24.25 -22.11
C CYS A 331 -11.57 23.24 -23.13
N LYS A 332 -11.25 21.97 -22.98
CA LYS A 332 -11.80 20.90 -23.82
C LYS A 332 -13.13 20.46 -23.26
N VAL A 333 -14.16 20.51 -24.10
CA VAL A 333 -15.54 20.17 -23.74
C VAL A 333 -15.96 18.94 -24.50
N VAL A 334 -16.51 17.95 -23.80
CA VAL A 334 -17.10 16.76 -24.40
C VAL A 334 -18.50 16.53 -23.85
N CYS A 335 -19.41 16.01 -24.71
CA CYS A 335 -20.73 15.55 -24.30
C CYS A 335 -20.78 14.01 -24.38
N LEU A 336 -21.22 13.38 -23.31
CA LEU A 336 -21.33 11.91 -23.18
C LEU A 336 -22.81 11.52 -23.00
N ASP A 337 -23.17 10.37 -23.57
CA ASP A 337 -24.46 9.73 -23.29
C ASP A 337 -24.47 8.99 -21.95
N GLU A 338 -25.58 8.33 -21.63
CA GLU A 338 -25.76 7.58 -20.37
C GLU A 338 -24.83 6.35 -20.25
N GLN A 339 -24.25 5.90 -21.35
CA GLN A 339 -23.28 4.79 -21.42
C GLN A 339 -21.84 5.30 -21.43
N GLY A 340 -21.61 6.62 -21.44
CA GLY A 340 -20.30 7.24 -21.52
C GLY A 340 -19.69 7.26 -22.93
N ASN A 341 -20.51 7.09 -23.98
CA ASN A 341 -20.07 7.26 -25.35
C ASN A 341 -19.98 8.74 -25.72
N LEU A 342 -18.97 9.09 -26.51
CA LEU A 342 -18.74 10.46 -26.95
C LEU A 342 -19.74 10.87 -28.01
N LEU A 343 -20.57 11.88 -27.73
CA LEU A 343 -21.55 12.46 -28.66
C LEU A 343 -21.03 13.70 -29.37
N HIS A 344 -20.20 14.50 -28.71
CA HIS A 344 -19.64 15.73 -29.24
C HIS A 344 -18.38 16.16 -28.49
N ASN A 345 -17.47 16.85 -29.20
CA ASN A 345 -16.31 17.48 -28.59
C ASN A 345 -16.02 18.82 -29.27
N GLU A 346 -15.61 19.82 -28.49
CA GLU A 346 -15.08 21.08 -28.99
C GLU A 346 -14.22 21.78 -27.91
N ALA A 347 -13.48 22.83 -28.33
CA ALA A 347 -12.69 23.65 -27.42
C ALA A 347 -13.34 25.01 -27.24
N ILE A 348 -13.44 25.50 -26.00
CA ILE A 348 -13.90 26.86 -25.66
C ILE A 348 -12.78 27.65 -25.01
N PHE A 349 -12.82 28.98 -25.13
CA PHE A 349 -11.76 29.87 -24.64
C PHE A 349 -12.32 30.94 -23.68
N PRO A 350 -12.86 30.56 -22.51
CA PRO A 350 -13.44 31.52 -21.57
C PRO A 350 -12.38 32.35 -20.81
N HIS A 351 -11.13 31.89 -20.77
CA HIS A 351 -10.03 32.45 -19.97
C HIS A 351 -9.00 33.23 -20.81
N PRO A 352 -8.19 34.12 -20.18
CA PRO A 352 -7.03 34.70 -20.83
C PRO A 352 -6.06 33.64 -21.39
N PRO A 353 -5.36 33.90 -22.52
CA PRO A 353 -5.26 35.19 -23.21
C PRO A 353 -6.40 35.49 -24.20
N VAL A 354 -7.21 34.49 -24.59
CA VAL A 354 -8.23 34.64 -25.64
C VAL A 354 -9.50 35.31 -25.12
N SER A 355 -10.02 34.88 -23.97
CA SER A 355 -11.16 35.48 -23.26
C SER A 355 -12.50 35.64 -24.05
N GLU A 356 -12.87 34.65 -24.88
CA GLU A 356 -14.13 34.61 -25.64
C GLU A 356 -15.33 34.18 -24.76
N LYS A 357 -15.58 34.88 -23.65
CA LYS A 357 -16.57 34.48 -22.62
C LYS A 357 -17.98 34.34 -23.17
N VAL A 358 -18.44 35.31 -23.97
CA VAL A 358 -19.81 35.31 -24.50
C VAL A 358 -20.05 34.11 -25.42
N LYS A 359 -19.12 33.84 -26.34
CA LYS A 359 -19.19 32.71 -27.24
C LYS A 359 -19.15 31.37 -26.46
N ALA A 360 -18.28 31.26 -25.47
CA ALA A 360 -18.21 30.08 -24.61
C ALA A 360 -19.52 29.84 -23.83
N ILE A 361 -20.18 30.90 -23.31
CA ILE A 361 -21.50 30.78 -22.66
C ILE A 361 -22.54 30.24 -23.64
N GLN A 362 -22.61 30.81 -24.86
CA GLN A 362 -23.53 30.36 -25.88
C GLN A 362 -23.30 28.89 -26.29
N THR A 363 -22.04 28.51 -26.45
CA THR A 363 -21.65 27.12 -26.74
C THR A 363 -22.13 26.17 -25.65
N ILE A 364 -21.80 26.42 -24.38
CA ILE A 364 -22.22 25.54 -23.27
C ILE A 364 -23.75 25.46 -23.18
N SER A 365 -24.47 26.58 -23.22
CA SER A 365 -25.93 26.58 -23.16
C SER A 365 -26.55 25.78 -24.31
N SER A 366 -26.00 25.93 -25.53
CA SER A 366 -26.45 25.17 -26.71
C SER A 366 -26.21 23.67 -26.55
N LEU A 367 -25.03 23.27 -26.09
CA LEU A 367 -24.67 21.86 -25.89
C LEU A 367 -25.53 21.22 -24.80
N VAL A 368 -25.75 21.91 -23.68
CA VAL A 368 -26.58 21.41 -22.58
C VAL A 368 -28.01 21.14 -23.07
N SER A 369 -28.59 22.08 -23.84
CA SER A 369 -29.94 21.92 -24.38
C SER A 369 -30.02 20.86 -25.49
N LYS A 370 -29.05 20.87 -26.41
CA LYS A 370 -29.03 19.95 -27.58
C LYS A 370 -28.90 18.49 -27.19
N TYR A 371 -28.02 18.21 -26.23
CA TYR A 371 -27.73 16.84 -25.81
C TYR A 371 -28.47 16.42 -24.54
N GLY A 372 -29.30 17.29 -23.95
CA GLY A 372 -30.07 17.01 -22.75
C GLY A 372 -29.18 16.70 -21.55
N ILE A 373 -28.12 17.49 -21.35
CA ILE A 373 -27.14 17.27 -20.29
C ILE A 373 -27.78 17.42 -18.91
N GLU A 374 -27.54 16.45 -18.04
CA GLU A 374 -28.06 16.42 -16.67
C GLU A 374 -27.00 16.84 -15.62
N VAL A 375 -25.71 16.60 -15.93
CA VAL A 375 -24.60 16.93 -15.04
C VAL A 375 -23.40 17.48 -15.81
N ILE A 376 -22.66 18.39 -15.19
CA ILE A 376 -21.41 18.95 -15.69
C ILE A 376 -20.27 18.51 -14.80
N ALA A 377 -19.22 17.93 -15.39
CA ALA A 377 -17.98 17.53 -14.74
C ALA A 377 -16.87 18.52 -15.10
N ILE A 378 -16.18 19.09 -14.11
CA ILE A 378 -15.04 19.99 -14.31
C ILE A 378 -13.82 19.34 -13.69
N GLY A 379 -12.72 19.15 -14.45
CA GLY A 379 -11.44 18.65 -13.92
C GLY A 379 -10.86 19.61 -12.87
N ASN A 380 -10.22 19.07 -11.83
CA ASN A 380 -9.70 19.87 -10.71
C ASN A 380 -8.28 20.42 -10.89
N GLY A 381 -7.71 20.33 -12.09
CA GLY A 381 -6.35 20.81 -12.36
C GLY A 381 -6.24 22.29 -12.66
N THR A 382 -5.33 22.63 -13.60
CA THR A 382 -5.06 24.02 -13.98
C THR A 382 -6.30 24.71 -14.53
N ALA A 383 -6.61 25.94 -14.08
CA ALA A 383 -7.79 26.73 -14.44
C ALA A 383 -9.16 26.15 -14.01
N SER A 384 -9.18 25.18 -13.10
CA SER A 384 -10.42 24.56 -12.62
C SER A 384 -11.37 25.59 -11.98
N ARG A 385 -10.88 26.42 -11.08
CA ARG A 385 -11.67 27.43 -10.35
C ARG A 385 -12.23 28.50 -11.27
N GLU A 386 -11.40 29.00 -12.17
CA GLU A 386 -11.81 29.97 -13.17
C GLU A 386 -12.90 29.39 -14.09
N THR A 387 -12.81 28.07 -14.37
CA THR A 387 -13.82 27.37 -15.16
C THR A 387 -15.10 27.15 -14.36
N GLU A 388 -15.01 26.82 -13.08
CA GLU A 388 -16.16 26.72 -12.17
C GLU A 388 -16.88 28.08 -12.05
N ASP A 389 -16.14 29.16 -11.82
CA ASP A 389 -16.68 30.53 -11.78
C ASP A 389 -17.28 30.98 -13.12
N PHE A 390 -16.72 30.49 -14.23
CA PHE A 390 -17.26 30.70 -15.55
C PHE A 390 -18.61 29.96 -15.72
N ILE A 391 -18.70 28.69 -15.35
CA ILE A 391 -19.94 27.90 -15.47
C ILE A 391 -21.05 28.43 -14.60
N LYS A 392 -20.77 28.98 -13.42
CA LYS A 392 -21.77 29.67 -12.56
C LYS A 392 -22.46 30.86 -13.26
N ARG A 393 -21.81 31.43 -14.29
CA ARG A 393 -22.39 32.56 -15.09
C ARG A 393 -23.20 32.09 -16.28
N VAL A 394 -23.15 30.79 -16.58
CA VAL A 394 -23.98 30.19 -17.63
C VAL A 394 -25.37 29.94 -17.06
N GLN A 395 -26.40 30.41 -17.75
CA GLN A 395 -27.79 30.08 -17.39
C GLN A 395 -28.08 28.63 -17.76
N LEU A 396 -27.93 27.76 -16.77
CA LEU A 396 -28.20 26.35 -16.90
C LEU A 396 -29.70 26.07 -16.64
N PRO A 397 -30.28 25.05 -17.31
CA PRO A 397 -31.62 24.57 -16.98
C PRO A 397 -31.71 24.10 -15.53
N GLU A 398 -32.89 24.23 -14.93
CA GLU A 398 -33.18 23.75 -13.59
C GLU A 398 -32.88 22.20 -13.49
N GLY A 399 -32.16 21.79 -12.46
CA GLY A 399 -31.80 20.39 -12.25
C GLY A 399 -30.43 19.98 -12.78
N VAL A 400 -29.77 20.80 -13.62
CA VAL A 400 -28.38 20.51 -14.04
C VAL A 400 -27.42 20.79 -12.89
N ARG A 401 -26.68 19.74 -12.45
CA ARG A 401 -25.73 19.82 -11.33
C ARG A 401 -24.30 19.91 -11.85
N VAL A 402 -23.45 20.65 -11.16
CA VAL A 402 -22.02 20.84 -11.48
C VAL A 402 -21.16 20.15 -10.43
N PHE A 403 -20.16 19.40 -10.86
CA PHE A 403 -19.23 18.67 -10.00
C PHE A 403 -17.80 18.95 -10.42
N THR A 404 -16.92 19.10 -9.43
CA THR A 404 -15.47 19.08 -9.64
C THR A 404 -14.97 17.65 -9.48
N VAL A 405 -14.19 17.17 -10.45
CA VAL A 405 -13.72 15.78 -10.56
C VAL A 405 -12.20 15.75 -10.57
N SER A 406 -11.59 14.81 -9.81
CA SER A 406 -10.13 14.63 -9.86
C SER A 406 -9.69 14.20 -11.26
N GLU A 407 -8.68 14.88 -11.80
CA GLU A 407 -8.05 14.53 -13.08
C GLU A 407 -6.77 13.70 -12.91
N ASP A 408 -6.42 13.28 -11.67
CA ASP A 408 -5.22 12.48 -11.39
C ASP A 408 -5.17 11.24 -12.28
N GLY A 409 -4.05 11.05 -12.99
CA GLY A 409 -3.88 9.96 -13.93
C GLY A 409 -4.66 10.07 -15.26
N ALA A 410 -5.49 11.13 -15.48
CA ALA A 410 -6.20 11.30 -16.75
C ALA A 410 -5.26 11.46 -17.94
N SER A 411 -4.12 12.15 -17.76
CA SER A 411 -3.08 12.27 -18.77
C SER A 411 -2.45 10.91 -19.12
N ILE A 412 -2.30 10.02 -18.13
CA ILE A 412 -1.75 8.67 -18.35
C ILE A 412 -2.74 7.81 -19.10
N TYR A 413 -4.02 7.82 -18.69
CA TYR A 413 -5.09 7.16 -19.44
C TYR A 413 -5.13 7.63 -20.89
N SER A 414 -5.16 8.95 -21.12
CA SER A 414 -5.31 9.51 -22.47
C SER A 414 -4.20 9.10 -23.45
N ALA A 415 -2.99 8.81 -22.93
CA ALA A 415 -1.84 8.35 -23.70
C ALA A 415 -1.73 6.80 -23.77
N SER A 416 -2.54 6.06 -23.00
CA SER A 416 -2.51 4.60 -22.92
C SER A 416 -3.04 3.91 -24.20
N ASP A 417 -2.69 2.64 -24.38
CA ASP A 417 -3.21 1.81 -25.46
C ASP A 417 -4.73 1.61 -25.33
N VAL A 418 -5.22 1.47 -24.08
CA VAL A 418 -6.66 1.40 -23.78
C VAL A 418 -7.42 2.57 -24.37
N ALA A 419 -6.95 3.79 -24.11
CA ALA A 419 -7.61 5.00 -24.61
C ALA A 419 -7.50 5.13 -26.14
N ARG A 420 -6.43 4.59 -26.75
CA ARG A 420 -6.28 4.53 -28.21
C ARG A 420 -7.26 3.55 -28.84
N GLU A 421 -7.49 2.41 -28.20
CA GLU A 421 -8.47 1.42 -28.65
C GLU A 421 -9.90 1.92 -28.51
N GLU A 422 -10.23 2.58 -27.38
CA GLU A 422 -11.57 3.13 -27.15
C GLU A 422 -11.89 4.34 -28.06
N PHE A 423 -10.88 5.17 -28.36
CA PHE A 423 -11.03 6.42 -29.11
C PHE A 423 -9.90 6.61 -30.13
N PRO A 424 -9.80 5.77 -31.17
CA PRO A 424 -8.67 5.79 -32.12
C PRO A 424 -8.58 7.10 -32.91
N GLU A 425 -9.71 7.74 -33.23
CA GLU A 425 -9.78 8.95 -34.04
C GLU A 425 -9.60 10.27 -33.28
N TYR A 426 -9.48 10.22 -31.93
CA TYR A 426 -9.43 11.41 -31.09
C TYR A 426 -8.03 11.56 -30.46
N ASP A 427 -7.64 12.81 -30.23
CA ASP A 427 -6.37 13.13 -29.58
C ASP A 427 -6.40 12.93 -28.06
N VAL A 428 -5.22 13.03 -27.44
CA VAL A 428 -5.04 12.85 -26.00
C VAL A 428 -5.87 13.83 -25.16
N THR A 429 -6.18 15.02 -25.67
CA THR A 429 -6.93 16.03 -24.91
C THR A 429 -8.41 15.68 -24.83
N VAL A 430 -8.98 15.18 -25.91
CA VAL A 430 -10.37 14.71 -25.95
C VAL A 430 -10.53 13.45 -25.10
N ARG A 431 -9.59 12.49 -25.20
CA ARG A 431 -9.58 11.28 -24.36
C ARG A 431 -9.52 11.62 -22.86
N GLY A 432 -8.71 12.64 -22.48
CA GLY A 432 -8.64 13.14 -21.11
C GLY A 432 -9.97 13.70 -20.62
N ALA A 433 -10.62 14.55 -21.42
CA ALA A 433 -11.92 15.10 -21.09
C ALA A 433 -13.02 14.03 -20.97
N VAL A 434 -13.01 13.01 -21.84
CA VAL A 434 -13.92 11.85 -21.73
C VAL A 434 -13.71 11.11 -20.42
N SER A 435 -12.46 10.86 -20.03
CA SER A 435 -12.15 10.20 -18.76
C SER A 435 -12.67 10.99 -17.57
N ILE A 436 -12.54 12.32 -17.55
CA ILE A 436 -13.12 13.17 -16.49
C ILE A 436 -14.64 12.97 -16.38
N GLY A 437 -15.34 12.93 -17.50
CA GLY A 437 -16.79 12.68 -17.51
C GLY A 437 -17.18 11.30 -17.01
N ARG A 438 -16.48 10.27 -17.48
CA ARG A 438 -16.73 8.87 -17.08
C ARG A 438 -16.41 8.60 -15.62
N ARG A 439 -15.41 9.27 -15.05
CA ARG A 439 -15.11 9.19 -13.60
C ARG A 439 -16.26 9.73 -12.74
N LEU A 440 -16.97 10.76 -13.20
CA LEU A 440 -18.16 11.23 -12.52
C LEU A 440 -19.30 10.21 -12.62
N MET A 441 -19.44 9.53 -13.75
CA MET A 441 -20.45 8.49 -13.93
C MET A 441 -20.19 7.28 -13.05
N ASP A 442 -18.98 6.72 -13.10
CA ASP A 442 -18.52 5.63 -12.25
C ASP A 442 -16.99 5.68 -12.05
N PRO A 443 -16.51 6.18 -10.90
CA PRO A 443 -15.07 6.26 -10.62
C PRO A 443 -14.36 4.92 -10.72
N LEU A 444 -14.95 3.85 -10.16
CA LEU A 444 -14.36 2.52 -10.16
C LEU A 444 -14.17 1.99 -11.60
N ALA A 445 -15.21 2.03 -12.41
CA ALA A 445 -15.18 1.51 -13.79
C ALA A 445 -14.14 2.21 -14.67
N GLU A 446 -13.90 3.51 -14.44
CA GLU A 446 -12.93 4.28 -15.22
C GLU A 446 -11.51 4.16 -14.67
N LEU A 447 -11.32 4.27 -13.34
CA LEU A 447 -9.99 4.31 -12.73
C LEU A 447 -9.25 2.98 -12.78
N VAL A 448 -9.94 1.84 -12.87
CA VAL A 448 -9.31 0.52 -13.05
C VAL A 448 -8.56 0.37 -14.37
N LYS A 449 -8.79 1.25 -15.34
CA LYS A 449 -8.07 1.30 -16.62
C LYS A 449 -6.66 1.91 -16.50
N ILE A 450 -6.35 2.52 -15.38
CA ILE A 450 -5.10 3.23 -15.08
C ILE A 450 -4.29 2.39 -14.10
N ASP A 451 -2.98 2.29 -14.32
CA ASP A 451 -2.09 1.68 -13.32
C ASP A 451 -2.28 2.41 -11.98
N PRO A 452 -2.65 1.72 -10.89
CA PRO A 452 -2.92 2.33 -9.59
C PRO A 452 -1.77 3.18 -9.05
N LYS A 453 -0.53 2.88 -9.41
CA LYS A 453 0.66 3.68 -9.08
C LYS A 453 0.61 5.09 -9.66
N SER A 454 -0.16 5.29 -10.72
CA SER A 454 -0.27 6.57 -11.43
C SER A 454 -1.39 7.47 -10.90
N LEU A 455 -2.17 6.99 -9.92
CA LEU A 455 -3.33 7.72 -9.38
C LEU A 455 -2.99 8.72 -8.28
N GLY A 456 -1.71 8.94 -7.96
CA GLY A 456 -1.31 9.97 -7.02
C GLY A 456 -1.84 9.79 -5.58
N VAL A 457 -1.93 8.55 -5.10
CA VAL A 457 -2.54 8.19 -3.81
C VAL A 457 -1.70 8.52 -2.58
N GLY A 458 -0.48 9.06 -2.76
CA GLY A 458 0.39 9.40 -1.64
C GLY A 458 1.59 10.26 -2.00
N GLN A 459 1.96 11.15 -1.08
CA GLN A 459 3.02 12.15 -1.30
C GLN A 459 4.42 11.53 -1.46
N TYR A 460 4.67 10.35 -0.88
CA TYR A 460 5.98 9.67 -0.85
C TYR A 460 5.96 8.30 -1.51
N GLN A 461 5.02 8.06 -2.44
CA GLN A 461 4.84 6.73 -3.04
C GLN A 461 6.03 6.25 -3.89
N HIS A 462 6.96 7.14 -4.25
CA HIS A 462 8.20 6.78 -4.97
C HIS A 462 9.36 6.42 -4.03
N ASP A 463 9.21 6.64 -2.72
CA ASP A 463 10.24 6.42 -1.71
C ASP A 463 10.11 5.07 -1.00
N VAL A 464 8.96 4.41 -1.15
CA VAL A 464 8.68 3.10 -0.56
C VAL A 464 9.10 1.95 -1.47
N ASP A 465 9.13 0.72 -0.94
CA ASP A 465 9.33 -0.48 -1.74
C ASP A 465 8.26 -0.61 -2.82
N LEU A 466 8.69 -0.61 -4.09
CA LEU A 466 7.79 -0.60 -5.25
C LEU A 466 7.04 -1.93 -5.44
N SER A 467 7.60 -3.04 -4.96
CA SER A 467 6.96 -4.36 -5.06
C SER A 467 5.83 -4.46 -4.05
N LEU A 468 6.10 -4.06 -2.80
CA LEU A 468 5.11 -3.97 -1.73
C LEU A 468 3.98 -3.00 -2.10
N LEU A 469 4.32 -1.84 -2.66
CA LEU A 469 3.36 -0.86 -3.13
C LEU A 469 2.44 -1.47 -4.20
N LYS A 470 3.02 -2.10 -5.22
CA LYS A 470 2.26 -2.72 -6.30
C LYS A 470 1.28 -3.76 -5.78
N GLU A 471 1.76 -4.71 -5.00
CA GLU A 471 0.94 -5.77 -4.42
C GLU A 471 -0.25 -5.19 -3.62
N LYS A 472 0.01 -4.21 -2.77
CA LYS A 472 -1.04 -3.59 -1.95
C LYS A 472 -2.07 -2.85 -2.78
N LEU A 473 -1.64 -2.10 -3.82
CA LEU A 473 -2.56 -1.36 -4.68
C LEU A 473 -3.40 -2.31 -5.54
N ASP A 474 -2.80 -3.35 -6.12
CA ASP A 474 -3.51 -4.36 -6.91
C ASP A 474 -4.56 -5.08 -6.04
N ASN A 475 -4.20 -5.53 -4.83
CA ASN A 475 -5.14 -6.13 -3.87
C ASN A 475 -6.26 -5.17 -3.47
N THR A 476 -5.98 -3.87 -3.37
CA THR A 476 -6.99 -2.86 -3.05
C THR A 476 -7.99 -2.70 -4.20
N VAL A 477 -7.53 -2.68 -5.44
CA VAL A 477 -8.43 -2.62 -6.61
C VAL A 477 -9.31 -3.87 -6.67
N GLU A 478 -8.73 -5.06 -6.54
CA GLU A 478 -9.48 -6.33 -6.51
C GLU A 478 -10.55 -6.33 -5.41
N SER A 479 -10.19 -5.91 -4.21
CA SER A 479 -11.11 -5.76 -3.08
C SER A 479 -12.28 -4.81 -3.39
N CYS A 480 -12.00 -3.63 -3.96
CA CYS A 480 -13.03 -2.66 -4.32
C CYS A 480 -13.99 -3.21 -5.37
N VAL A 481 -13.48 -3.79 -6.45
CA VAL A 481 -14.27 -4.36 -7.53
C VAL A 481 -15.20 -5.46 -7.02
N ASN A 482 -14.68 -6.40 -6.22
CA ASN A 482 -15.46 -7.50 -5.69
C ASN A 482 -16.45 -7.07 -4.58
N SER A 483 -16.17 -5.99 -3.86
CA SER A 483 -17.10 -5.45 -2.86
C SER A 483 -18.34 -4.80 -3.49
N VAL A 484 -18.16 -4.08 -4.59
CA VAL A 484 -19.25 -3.43 -5.34
C VAL A 484 -20.05 -4.47 -6.16
N GLY A 485 -19.34 -5.41 -6.76
CA GLY A 485 -19.89 -6.32 -7.75
C GLY A 485 -19.94 -5.70 -9.16
N VAL A 486 -19.89 -6.52 -10.16
CA VAL A 486 -19.68 -6.09 -11.55
C VAL A 486 -20.84 -6.51 -12.44
N ASN A 487 -21.41 -5.58 -13.21
CA ASN A 487 -22.45 -5.90 -14.19
C ASN A 487 -21.82 -6.59 -15.41
N LEU A 488 -22.18 -7.85 -15.62
CA LEU A 488 -21.62 -8.71 -16.66
C LEU A 488 -21.89 -8.18 -18.09
N ASN A 489 -23.00 -7.47 -18.26
CA ASN A 489 -23.43 -6.99 -19.57
C ASN A 489 -22.86 -5.63 -19.97
N THR A 490 -22.35 -4.84 -19.01
CA THR A 490 -21.84 -3.48 -19.28
C THR A 490 -20.35 -3.31 -18.97
N ALA A 491 -19.77 -4.20 -18.17
CA ALA A 491 -18.38 -4.09 -17.75
C ALA A 491 -17.39 -4.23 -18.91
N SER A 492 -16.31 -3.45 -18.85
CA SER A 492 -15.13 -3.63 -19.72
C SER A 492 -14.32 -4.87 -19.33
N SER A 493 -13.48 -5.37 -20.25
CA SER A 493 -12.55 -6.47 -19.94
C SER A 493 -11.59 -6.09 -18.82
N TYR A 494 -11.19 -4.82 -18.73
CA TYR A 494 -10.34 -4.30 -17.64
C TYR A 494 -11.01 -4.45 -16.28
N LEU A 495 -12.27 -4.03 -16.15
CA LEU A 495 -13.01 -4.17 -14.90
C LEU A 495 -13.25 -5.64 -14.54
N LEU A 496 -13.60 -6.47 -15.52
CA LEU A 496 -13.79 -7.90 -15.33
C LEU A 496 -12.53 -8.63 -14.89
N SER A 497 -11.35 -8.19 -15.33
CA SER A 497 -10.06 -8.82 -14.95
C SER A 497 -9.72 -8.73 -13.47
N TYR A 498 -10.36 -7.83 -12.73
CA TYR A 498 -10.24 -7.72 -11.26
C TYR A 498 -11.32 -8.49 -10.50
N VAL A 499 -12.23 -9.14 -11.20
CA VAL A 499 -13.21 -10.03 -10.55
C VAL A 499 -12.51 -11.32 -10.13
N SER A 500 -12.76 -11.74 -8.88
CA SER A 500 -12.23 -12.99 -8.32
C SER A 500 -12.30 -14.14 -9.30
N GLY A 501 -11.19 -14.81 -9.56
CA GLY A 501 -11.10 -15.95 -10.49
C GLY A 501 -11.13 -15.62 -11.98
N ILE A 502 -11.20 -14.34 -12.38
CA ILE A 502 -11.15 -13.87 -13.76
C ILE A 502 -9.84 -13.14 -14.01
N GLY A 503 -8.95 -13.75 -14.78
CA GLY A 503 -7.76 -13.04 -15.27
C GLY A 503 -8.02 -12.35 -16.61
N PRO A 504 -7.06 -11.55 -17.12
CA PRO A 504 -7.25 -10.77 -18.36
C PRO A 504 -7.77 -11.59 -19.55
N ALA A 505 -7.20 -12.75 -19.82
CA ALA A 505 -7.62 -13.60 -20.94
C ALA A 505 -9.05 -14.15 -20.80
N LEU A 506 -9.54 -14.37 -19.57
CA LEU A 506 -10.94 -14.76 -19.33
C LEU A 506 -11.87 -13.57 -19.47
N ALA A 507 -11.45 -12.39 -19.03
CA ALA A 507 -12.20 -11.14 -19.18
C ALA A 507 -12.45 -10.83 -20.65
N ASP A 508 -11.43 -10.96 -21.51
CA ASP A 508 -11.57 -10.78 -22.96
C ASP A 508 -12.52 -11.81 -23.57
N ASN A 509 -12.41 -13.09 -23.21
CA ASN A 509 -13.31 -14.14 -23.69
C ASN A 509 -14.79 -13.89 -23.27
N ILE A 510 -15.02 -13.34 -22.07
CA ILE A 510 -16.36 -12.97 -21.60
C ILE A 510 -16.94 -11.85 -22.46
N VAL A 511 -16.15 -10.83 -22.79
CA VAL A 511 -16.57 -9.71 -23.63
C VAL A 511 -16.81 -10.19 -25.09
N GLU A 512 -15.91 -11.03 -25.61
CA GLU A 512 -16.07 -11.65 -26.94
C GLU A 512 -17.35 -12.45 -27.01
N TYR A 513 -17.60 -13.35 -26.06
CA TYR A 513 -18.85 -14.13 -26.02
C TYR A 513 -20.09 -13.24 -26.02
N ARG A 514 -20.09 -12.17 -25.21
CA ARG A 514 -21.18 -11.18 -25.15
C ARG A 514 -21.42 -10.49 -26.53
N SER A 515 -20.33 -10.17 -27.21
CA SER A 515 -20.42 -9.52 -28.55
C SER A 515 -21.00 -10.43 -29.59
N GLU A 516 -20.70 -11.73 -29.53
CA GLU A 516 -21.15 -12.74 -30.51
C GLU A 516 -22.54 -13.27 -30.21
N ASN A 517 -22.92 -13.45 -28.95
CA ASN A 517 -24.14 -14.16 -28.53
C ASN A 517 -25.21 -13.23 -27.91
N GLY A 518 -24.92 -11.95 -27.77
CA GLY A 518 -25.79 -10.98 -27.08
C GLY A 518 -25.58 -10.94 -25.57
N ALA A 519 -26.44 -10.20 -24.88
CA ALA A 519 -26.39 -10.01 -23.45
C ALA A 519 -26.64 -11.32 -22.68
N TYR A 520 -25.89 -11.54 -21.62
CA TYR A 520 -26.13 -12.67 -20.70
C TYR A 520 -27.50 -12.51 -20.01
N THR A 521 -28.27 -13.60 -19.95
CA THR A 521 -29.54 -13.68 -19.20
C THR A 521 -29.40 -14.49 -17.92
N SER A 522 -28.34 -15.29 -17.79
CA SER A 522 -28.07 -16.12 -16.62
C SER A 522 -26.57 -16.25 -16.36
N ARG A 523 -26.17 -16.27 -15.07
CA ARG A 523 -24.79 -16.58 -14.66
C ARG A 523 -24.30 -17.94 -15.19
N LYS A 524 -25.18 -18.92 -15.38
CA LYS A 524 -24.84 -20.24 -15.92
C LYS A 524 -24.26 -20.17 -17.34
N GLU A 525 -24.57 -19.13 -18.11
CA GLU A 525 -24.03 -18.96 -19.45
C GLU A 525 -22.51 -18.71 -19.46
N LEU A 526 -21.93 -18.23 -18.34
CA LEU A 526 -20.49 -18.14 -18.17
C LEU A 526 -19.77 -19.48 -18.42
N LEU A 527 -20.40 -20.62 -18.12
CA LEU A 527 -19.83 -21.93 -18.37
C LEU A 527 -19.69 -22.26 -19.87
N LYS A 528 -20.31 -21.47 -20.76
CA LYS A 528 -20.16 -21.57 -22.19
C LYS A 528 -18.98 -20.75 -22.73
N VAL A 529 -18.42 -19.86 -21.91
CA VAL A 529 -17.28 -19.00 -22.26
C VAL A 529 -16.02 -19.85 -22.35
N LYS A 530 -15.25 -19.64 -23.44
CA LYS A 530 -14.01 -20.34 -23.69
C LYS A 530 -13.03 -20.22 -22.50
N ARG A 531 -12.48 -21.33 -22.04
CA ARG A 531 -11.55 -21.46 -20.90
C ARG A 531 -12.14 -21.14 -19.52
N LEU A 532 -13.41 -20.80 -19.38
CA LEU A 532 -14.06 -20.59 -18.11
C LEU A 532 -14.61 -21.93 -17.60
N GLY A 533 -13.82 -22.63 -16.78
CA GLY A 533 -14.21 -23.90 -16.17
C GLY A 533 -15.00 -23.74 -14.88
N GLY A 534 -15.45 -24.88 -14.31
CA GLY A 534 -16.23 -24.88 -13.07
C GLY A 534 -15.58 -24.15 -11.90
N LYS A 535 -14.25 -24.26 -11.74
CA LYS A 535 -13.50 -23.58 -10.67
C LYS A 535 -13.49 -22.06 -10.84
N ALA A 536 -13.27 -21.54 -12.04
CA ALA A 536 -13.34 -20.11 -12.33
C ALA A 536 -14.78 -19.58 -12.10
N PHE A 537 -15.79 -20.36 -12.54
CA PHE A 537 -17.19 -20.04 -12.29
C PHE A 537 -17.49 -19.93 -10.80
N GLU A 538 -17.07 -20.91 -9.99
CA GLU A 538 -17.23 -20.87 -8.54
C GLU A 538 -16.63 -19.60 -7.93
N GLN A 539 -15.43 -19.21 -8.37
CA GLN A 539 -14.76 -18.04 -7.80
C GLN A 539 -15.42 -16.70 -8.20
N CYS A 540 -15.96 -16.60 -9.42
CA CYS A 540 -16.43 -15.31 -9.96
C CYS A 540 -17.93 -15.08 -9.85
N ALA A 541 -18.77 -16.15 -9.89
CA ALA A 541 -20.20 -16.01 -10.09
C ALA A 541 -20.91 -15.13 -9.05
N GLY A 542 -20.47 -15.20 -7.80
CA GLY A 542 -21.05 -14.40 -6.70
C GLY A 542 -20.76 -12.90 -6.79
N PHE A 543 -19.77 -12.48 -7.58
CA PHE A 543 -19.35 -11.08 -7.77
C PHE A 543 -19.91 -10.45 -9.04
N LEU A 544 -20.45 -11.25 -9.94
CA LEU A 544 -21.04 -10.77 -11.20
C LEU A 544 -22.55 -10.53 -11.02
N ARG A 545 -23.07 -9.51 -11.68
CA ARG A 545 -24.47 -9.11 -11.66
C ARG A 545 -25.06 -9.11 -13.06
N ILE A 546 -26.30 -9.53 -13.20
CA ILE A 546 -27.05 -9.46 -14.46
C ILE A 546 -28.39 -8.79 -14.17
N ALA A 547 -28.48 -7.50 -14.54
CA ALA A 547 -29.73 -6.76 -14.42
C ALA A 547 -30.78 -7.35 -15.38
N GLY A 548 -31.98 -7.62 -14.86
CA GLY A 548 -33.07 -8.22 -15.66
C GLY A 548 -32.87 -9.71 -16.00
N ALA A 549 -32.01 -10.42 -15.24
CA ALA A 549 -31.81 -11.86 -15.43
C ALA A 549 -33.08 -12.68 -15.25
N ASP A 550 -33.12 -13.87 -15.86
CA ASP A 550 -34.21 -14.85 -15.71
C ASP A 550 -34.41 -15.24 -14.24
N ASN A 551 -33.31 -15.48 -13.53
CA ASN A 551 -33.31 -15.69 -12.08
C ASN A 551 -32.94 -14.37 -11.37
N PRO A 552 -33.82 -13.80 -10.53
CA PRO A 552 -33.55 -12.55 -9.81
C PRO A 552 -32.32 -12.61 -8.90
N LEU A 553 -31.89 -13.81 -8.47
CA LEU A 553 -30.68 -14.00 -7.67
C LEU A 553 -29.39 -13.71 -8.47
N ASP A 554 -29.45 -13.78 -9.82
CA ASP A 554 -28.31 -13.44 -10.68
C ASP A 554 -27.97 -11.93 -10.64
N ASN A 555 -28.89 -11.10 -10.12
CA ASN A 555 -28.63 -9.67 -9.83
C ASN A 555 -28.39 -9.41 -8.34
N SER A 556 -27.87 -10.37 -7.61
CA SER A 556 -27.58 -10.25 -6.16
C SER A 556 -26.18 -10.74 -5.81
N ALA A 557 -25.74 -10.54 -4.57
CA ALA A 557 -24.48 -11.09 -4.07
C ALA A 557 -24.63 -12.52 -3.54
N VAL A 558 -25.81 -13.14 -3.64
CA VAL A 558 -25.99 -14.54 -3.28
C VAL A 558 -25.21 -15.42 -4.24
N HIS A 559 -24.40 -16.33 -3.71
CA HIS A 559 -23.63 -17.27 -4.52
C HIS A 559 -24.54 -18.36 -5.12
N PRO A 560 -24.34 -18.80 -6.37
CA PRO A 560 -25.17 -19.85 -6.99
C PRO A 560 -25.27 -21.15 -6.17
N GLU A 561 -24.24 -21.52 -5.42
CA GLU A 561 -24.28 -22.67 -4.51
C GLU A 561 -25.38 -22.57 -3.47
N SER A 562 -25.77 -21.35 -3.07
CA SER A 562 -26.75 -21.08 -2.02
C SER A 562 -28.17 -20.82 -2.57
N TYR A 563 -28.40 -20.90 -3.86
CA TYR A 563 -29.74 -20.64 -4.46
C TYR A 563 -30.81 -21.60 -3.89
N HIS A 564 -30.47 -22.86 -3.72
CA HIS A 564 -31.38 -23.86 -3.13
C HIS A 564 -31.85 -23.48 -1.72
N ILE A 565 -31.04 -22.73 -0.95
CA ILE A 565 -31.42 -22.25 0.39
C ILE A 565 -32.48 -21.16 0.27
N VAL A 566 -32.31 -20.23 -0.69
CA VAL A 566 -33.27 -19.15 -0.94
C VAL A 566 -34.58 -19.72 -1.48
N ASP A 567 -34.52 -20.71 -2.35
CA ASP A 567 -35.73 -21.42 -2.84
C ASP A 567 -36.49 -22.12 -1.72
N LYS A 568 -35.77 -22.70 -0.76
CA LYS A 568 -36.36 -23.27 0.46
C LYS A 568 -36.99 -22.20 1.34
N MET A 569 -36.30 -21.04 1.55
CA MET A 569 -36.86 -19.92 2.30
C MET A 569 -38.17 -19.41 1.68
N ALA A 570 -38.19 -19.23 0.36
CA ALA A 570 -39.38 -18.79 -0.37
C ALA A 570 -40.54 -19.80 -0.23
N LYS A 571 -40.24 -21.09 -0.40
CA LYS A 571 -41.24 -22.18 -0.24
C LYS A 571 -41.83 -22.22 1.17
N ASP A 572 -41.01 -22.09 2.21
CA ASP A 572 -41.46 -22.12 3.60
C ASP A 572 -42.34 -20.89 3.93
N LEU A 573 -42.16 -19.78 3.24
CA LEU A 573 -43.02 -18.60 3.35
C LEU A 573 -44.24 -18.63 2.39
N GLY A 574 -44.35 -19.65 1.54
CA GLY A 574 -45.47 -19.82 0.58
C GLY A 574 -45.42 -18.81 -0.59
N VAL A 575 -44.24 -18.33 -0.95
CA VAL A 575 -44.02 -17.33 -2.02
C VAL A 575 -42.99 -17.84 -3.03
N THR A 576 -42.88 -17.17 -4.18
CA THR A 576 -41.82 -17.43 -5.16
C THR A 576 -40.54 -16.70 -4.79
N THR A 577 -39.38 -17.18 -5.28
CA THR A 577 -38.10 -16.51 -5.08
C THR A 577 -38.14 -15.07 -5.64
N LYS A 578 -38.90 -14.85 -6.72
CA LYS A 578 -39.08 -13.50 -7.30
C LYS A 578 -39.83 -12.53 -6.39
N GLU A 579 -40.81 -13.01 -5.65
CA GLU A 579 -41.57 -12.21 -4.68
C GLU A 579 -40.82 -11.98 -3.38
N LEU A 580 -39.90 -12.88 -3.04
CA LEU A 580 -39.07 -12.77 -1.82
C LEU A 580 -37.95 -11.73 -2.01
N VAL A 581 -37.31 -11.70 -3.20
CA VAL A 581 -36.19 -10.83 -3.49
C VAL A 581 -36.64 -9.37 -3.52
N GLY A 582 -36.04 -8.51 -2.68
CA GLY A 582 -36.39 -7.09 -2.54
C GLY A 582 -37.55 -6.83 -1.55
N ASN A 583 -38.18 -7.86 -0.98
CA ASN A 583 -39.27 -7.67 -0.04
C ASN A 583 -38.78 -7.74 1.40
N VAL A 584 -38.59 -6.58 2.02
CA VAL A 584 -38.05 -6.42 3.38
C VAL A 584 -38.97 -7.13 4.43
N ASP A 585 -40.27 -7.03 4.25
CA ASP A 585 -41.24 -7.59 5.21
C ASP A 585 -41.21 -9.12 5.22
N LEU A 586 -41.16 -9.74 4.04
CA LEU A 586 -41.01 -11.19 3.90
C LEU A 586 -39.66 -11.66 4.41
N CYS A 587 -38.58 -11.00 4.03
CA CYS A 587 -37.25 -11.34 4.50
C CYS A 587 -37.09 -11.23 6.03
N SER A 588 -37.83 -10.32 6.68
CA SER A 588 -37.79 -10.16 8.14
C SER A 588 -38.50 -11.29 8.91
N LYS A 589 -39.33 -12.07 8.23
CA LYS A 589 -40.01 -13.25 8.80
C LYS A 589 -39.12 -14.50 8.75
N ILE A 590 -37.98 -14.46 8.05
CA ILE A 590 -37.07 -15.60 7.92
C ILE A 590 -36.33 -15.81 9.23
N GLU A 591 -36.51 -17.00 9.81
CA GLU A 591 -35.75 -17.45 10.99
C GLU A 591 -34.44 -18.13 10.55
N ALA A 592 -33.31 -17.38 10.62
CA ALA A 592 -32.02 -17.81 10.08
C ALA A 592 -31.55 -19.19 10.59
N SER A 593 -31.84 -19.51 11.86
CA SER A 593 -31.43 -20.78 12.50
C SER A 593 -31.99 -22.04 11.81
N ARG A 594 -33.10 -21.93 11.10
CA ARG A 594 -33.75 -23.08 10.40
C ARG A 594 -32.98 -23.53 9.15
N TYR A 595 -32.15 -22.70 8.62
CA TYR A 595 -31.46 -22.93 7.33
C TYR A 595 -29.97 -23.25 7.51
N VAL A 596 -29.49 -23.28 8.75
CA VAL A 596 -28.15 -23.73 9.08
C VAL A 596 -28.00 -25.21 8.73
N SER A 597 -26.97 -25.56 7.98
CA SER A 597 -26.59 -26.92 7.59
C SER A 597 -25.06 -27.07 7.66
N GLY A 598 -24.53 -28.30 7.53
CA GLY A 598 -23.13 -28.60 7.80
C GLY A 598 -22.11 -27.67 7.19
N ASP A 599 -22.35 -27.22 5.95
CA ASP A 599 -21.43 -26.34 5.22
C ASP A 599 -21.83 -24.85 5.23
N VAL A 600 -23.04 -24.52 5.71
CA VAL A 600 -23.58 -23.15 5.70
C VAL A 600 -24.05 -22.76 7.10
N GLY A 601 -23.32 -21.86 7.73
CA GLY A 601 -23.58 -21.38 9.07
C GLY A 601 -24.44 -20.11 9.12
N LEU A 602 -24.70 -19.64 10.34
CA LEU A 602 -25.44 -18.40 10.60
C LEU A 602 -24.87 -17.17 9.90
N PRO A 603 -23.54 -16.97 9.83
CA PRO A 603 -22.96 -15.81 9.11
C PRO A 603 -23.40 -15.76 7.65
N THR A 604 -23.27 -16.87 6.92
CA THR A 604 -23.68 -16.95 5.51
C THR A 604 -25.19 -16.78 5.34
N ILE A 605 -26.02 -17.39 6.20
CA ILE A 605 -27.47 -17.21 6.15
C ILE A 605 -27.88 -15.76 6.38
N ASN A 606 -27.26 -15.08 7.34
CA ASN A 606 -27.52 -13.66 7.61
C ASN A 606 -27.11 -12.77 6.43
N ASP A 607 -25.99 -13.06 5.79
CA ASP A 607 -25.56 -12.35 4.58
C ASP A 607 -26.57 -12.53 3.44
N ILE A 608 -27.06 -13.75 3.23
CA ILE A 608 -28.12 -14.04 2.23
C ILE A 608 -29.39 -13.24 2.55
N ILE A 609 -29.88 -13.27 3.80
CA ILE A 609 -31.08 -12.52 4.18
C ILE A 609 -30.91 -11.01 3.98
N ASN A 610 -29.75 -10.49 4.35
CA ASN A 610 -29.45 -9.05 4.15
C ASN A 610 -29.40 -8.67 2.68
N GLU A 611 -28.85 -9.53 1.83
CA GLU A 611 -28.80 -9.33 0.39
C GLU A 611 -30.20 -9.43 -0.24
N LEU A 612 -31.03 -10.36 0.22
CA LEU A 612 -32.42 -10.48 -0.25
C LEU A 612 -33.26 -9.24 0.07
N LYS A 613 -33.01 -8.55 1.19
CA LYS A 613 -33.70 -7.30 1.55
C LYS A 613 -33.41 -6.16 0.57
N LYS A 614 -32.20 -6.10 0.02
CA LYS A 614 -31.74 -5.05 -0.87
C LYS A 614 -30.80 -5.64 -1.93
N PRO A 615 -31.35 -6.38 -2.92
CA PRO A 615 -30.55 -7.11 -3.89
C PRO A 615 -29.74 -6.16 -4.78
N GLY A 616 -28.48 -6.52 -5.01
CA GLY A 616 -27.60 -5.77 -5.93
C GLY A 616 -27.33 -4.33 -5.49
N ARG A 617 -27.48 -4.01 -4.21
CA ARG A 617 -27.20 -2.65 -3.71
C ARG A 617 -25.73 -2.31 -3.91
N ASP A 618 -25.48 -1.22 -4.62
CA ASP A 618 -24.17 -0.58 -4.63
C ASP A 618 -23.87 -0.04 -3.21
N PRO A 619 -22.76 -0.44 -2.57
CA PRO A 619 -22.40 0.04 -1.24
C PRO A 619 -21.98 1.51 -1.23
N ARG A 620 -21.72 2.10 -2.39
CA ARG A 620 -21.33 3.51 -2.53
C ARG A 620 -22.52 4.43 -2.32
N GLU A 621 -22.29 5.56 -1.67
CA GLU A 621 -23.30 6.61 -1.51
C GLU A 621 -23.55 7.34 -2.83
N SER A 622 -24.63 8.13 -2.93
CA SER A 622 -24.87 8.97 -4.11
C SER A 622 -24.02 10.24 -4.05
N ALA A 623 -23.56 10.73 -5.20
CA ALA A 623 -22.79 11.96 -5.29
C ALA A 623 -23.64 13.20 -4.92
N GLU A 624 -23.07 14.08 -4.10
CA GLU A 624 -23.65 15.34 -3.70
C GLU A 624 -22.77 16.51 -4.15
N THR A 625 -23.40 17.65 -4.42
CA THR A 625 -22.69 18.91 -4.73
C THR A 625 -22.05 19.52 -3.49
N PHE A 626 -20.96 20.28 -3.67
CA PHE A 626 -20.25 21.00 -2.62
C PHE A 626 -19.82 22.38 -3.12
N GLU A 627 -19.86 23.38 -2.25
CA GLU A 627 -19.45 24.76 -2.57
C GLU A 627 -18.42 25.26 -1.56
N PHE A 628 -17.32 25.82 -2.07
CA PHE A 628 -16.32 26.52 -1.27
C PHE A 628 -16.78 27.92 -0.87
N CYS A 629 -16.10 28.54 0.09
CA CYS A 629 -16.34 29.93 0.47
C CYS A 629 -15.89 30.88 -0.67
N HIS A 630 -16.78 31.69 -1.19
CA HIS A 630 -16.51 32.55 -2.36
C HIS A 630 -15.62 33.77 -2.03
N ASP A 631 -15.57 34.17 -0.75
CA ASP A 631 -14.89 35.42 -0.32
C ASP A 631 -13.38 35.22 -0.13
N ILE A 632 -12.88 33.96 -0.17
CA ILE A 632 -11.48 33.59 0.08
C ILE A 632 -10.87 33.05 -1.19
N LYS A 633 -9.83 33.72 -1.71
CA LYS A 633 -9.17 33.40 -2.98
C LYS A 633 -7.69 33.11 -2.83
N THR A 634 -7.04 33.70 -1.84
CA THR A 634 -5.61 33.62 -1.61
C THR A 634 -5.28 33.33 -0.15
N ILE A 635 -4.05 32.96 0.15
CA ILE A 635 -3.61 32.71 1.53
C ILE A 635 -3.63 33.99 2.40
N GLU A 636 -3.50 35.16 1.77
CA GLU A 636 -3.55 36.47 2.43
C GLU A 636 -4.96 36.82 2.93
N ASP A 637 -6.00 36.21 2.37
CA ASP A 637 -7.39 36.40 2.79
C ASP A 637 -7.72 35.64 4.08
N LEU A 638 -6.82 34.73 4.52
CA LEU A 638 -7.05 33.88 5.68
C LEU A 638 -6.69 34.58 6.99
N SER A 639 -7.57 34.44 7.98
CA SER A 639 -7.30 34.86 9.36
C SER A 639 -7.50 33.70 10.32
N VAL A 640 -6.69 33.66 11.39
CA VAL A 640 -6.83 32.65 12.45
C VAL A 640 -8.20 32.77 13.09
N GLY A 641 -8.89 31.65 13.24
CA GLY A 641 -10.25 31.56 13.77
C GLY A 641 -11.33 31.50 12.69
N MET A 642 -11.01 31.70 11.41
CA MET A 642 -11.99 31.56 10.33
C MET A 642 -12.47 30.11 10.21
N GLU A 643 -13.77 29.92 10.09
CA GLU A 643 -14.42 28.66 9.80
C GLU A 643 -14.72 28.54 8.30
N LEU A 644 -14.26 27.46 7.68
CA LEU A 644 -14.34 27.27 6.24
C LEU A 644 -14.85 25.88 5.91
N PRO A 645 -15.64 25.73 4.84
CA PRO A 645 -15.89 24.44 4.24
C PRO A 645 -14.64 23.97 3.49
N GLY A 646 -14.36 22.68 3.54
CA GLY A 646 -13.21 22.09 2.84
C GLY A 646 -13.46 20.68 2.38
N ILE A 647 -12.62 20.21 1.47
CA ILE A 647 -12.63 18.83 0.97
C ILE A 647 -11.28 18.20 1.29
N VAL A 648 -11.29 17.02 1.90
CA VAL A 648 -10.07 16.25 2.16
C VAL A 648 -9.46 15.79 0.84
N THR A 649 -8.24 16.23 0.54
CA THR A 649 -7.53 15.92 -0.72
C THR A 649 -6.50 14.83 -0.56
N ASN A 650 -5.94 14.65 0.64
CA ASN A 650 -4.97 13.60 0.91
C ASN A 650 -4.94 13.28 2.41
N ILE A 651 -4.73 12.00 2.75
CA ILE A 651 -4.59 11.53 4.14
C ILE A 651 -3.20 10.93 4.30
N THR A 652 -2.54 11.30 5.40
CA THR A 652 -1.20 10.84 5.77
C THR A 652 -1.21 10.38 7.23
N ALA A 653 -0.17 9.67 7.67
CA ALA A 653 -0.05 9.22 9.06
C ALA A 653 -0.04 10.37 10.09
N PHE A 654 0.34 11.59 9.68
CA PHE A 654 0.45 12.75 10.58
C PHE A 654 -0.73 13.73 10.49
N GLY A 655 -1.64 13.54 9.52
CA GLY A 655 -2.78 14.43 9.34
C GLY A 655 -3.45 14.30 7.98
N ALA A 656 -4.40 15.17 7.72
CA ALA A 656 -5.11 15.24 6.46
C ALA A 656 -4.92 16.61 5.80
N PHE A 657 -4.66 16.60 4.49
CA PHE A 657 -4.66 17.81 3.68
C PHE A 657 -6.08 18.13 3.21
N VAL A 658 -6.45 19.38 3.28
CA VAL A 658 -7.79 19.85 2.97
C VAL A 658 -7.71 21.02 2.00
N ASP A 659 -8.38 20.90 0.88
CA ASP A 659 -8.66 22.04 -0.01
C ASP A 659 -9.77 22.89 0.63
N ILE A 660 -9.49 24.13 0.88
CA ILE A 660 -10.40 25.13 1.46
C ILE A 660 -10.82 26.19 0.45
N GLY A 661 -10.63 25.91 -0.84
CA GLY A 661 -10.99 26.82 -1.92
C GLY A 661 -9.89 27.80 -2.34
N ILE A 662 -8.62 27.62 -1.90
CA ILE A 662 -7.47 28.41 -2.34
C ILE A 662 -6.37 27.53 -2.94
N LYS A 663 -5.35 28.13 -3.56
CA LYS A 663 -4.28 27.39 -4.27
C LYS A 663 -3.51 26.41 -3.37
N GLN A 664 -3.36 26.75 -2.10
CA GLN A 664 -2.64 25.94 -1.10
C GLN A 664 -3.62 25.12 -0.27
N ASN A 665 -3.36 23.82 -0.13
CA ASN A 665 -4.10 22.98 0.78
C ASN A 665 -3.68 23.29 2.23
N GLY A 666 -4.65 23.32 3.15
CA GLY A 666 -4.41 23.39 4.59
C GLY A 666 -4.16 21.99 5.16
N LEU A 667 -3.47 21.90 6.28
CA LEU A 667 -3.17 20.66 7.00
C LEU A 667 -3.96 20.61 8.32
N ILE A 668 -4.81 19.61 8.47
CA ILE A 668 -5.34 19.19 9.78
C ILE A 668 -4.34 18.19 10.36
N HIS A 669 -3.52 18.62 11.31
CA HIS A 669 -2.63 17.70 12.01
C HIS A 669 -3.43 16.70 12.87
N ALA A 670 -2.94 15.46 13.04
CA ALA A 670 -3.62 14.40 13.80
C ALA A 670 -4.08 14.85 15.21
N SER A 671 -3.31 15.73 15.87
CA SER A 671 -3.67 16.33 17.17
C SER A 671 -4.83 17.33 17.11
N GLN A 672 -5.23 17.81 15.92
CA GLN A 672 -6.29 18.80 15.69
C GLN A 672 -7.59 18.15 15.18
N MET A 673 -7.72 16.83 15.28
CA MET A 673 -8.90 16.07 14.82
C MET A 673 -9.92 15.78 15.92
N GLY A 674 -9.76 16.38 17.12
CA GLY A 674 -10.77 16.33 18.18
C GLY A 674 -10.84 15.00 18.98
N VAL A 675 -9.91 14.09 18.78
CA VAL A 675 -9.81 12.81 19.51
C VAL A 675 -8.64 12.88 20.52
N LYS A 676 -8.87 12.43 21.75
CA LYS A 676 -7.82 12.37 22.77
C LYS A 676 -6.78 11.30 22.41
N GLY A 677 -5.53 11.71 22.19
CA GLY A 677 -4.42 10.84 21.80
C GLY A 677 -4.03 11.04 20.32
N MET A 678 -2.93 10.37 19.89
CA MET A 678 -2.55 10.33 18.47
C MET A 678 -3.45 9.33 17.75
N ALA A 679 -4.55 9.82 17.19
CA ALA A 679 -5.46 9.00 16.42
C ALA A 679 -4.96 8.85 14.97
N ASP A 680 -5.22 7.69 14.38
CA ASP A 680 -4.97 7.45 12.95
C ASP A 680 -5.92 8.31 12.11
N PRO A 681 -5.41 9.27 11.31
CA PRO A 681 -6.25 10.16 10.51
C PRO A 681 -7.18 9.43 9.54
N SER A 682 -6.77 8.28 9.01
CA SER A 682 -7.56 7.46 8.07
C SER A 682 -8.80 6.81 8.69
N LYS A 683 -8.84 6.72 10.02
CA LYS A 683 -10.02 6.23 10.76
C LYS A 683 -11.03 7.32 11.08
N ILE A 684 -10.61 8.60 10.98
CA ILE A 684 -11.44 9.77 11.34
C ILE A 684 -11.98 10.45 10.09
N LEU A 685 -11.14 10.57 9.06
CA LEU A 685 -11.45 11.28 7.82
C LEU A 685 -11.33 10.36 6.62
N LYS A 686 -12.14 10.65 5.60
CA LYS A 686 -12.08 9.96 4.30
C LYS A 686 -11.63 10.93 3.21
N LEU A 687 -10.98 10.39 2.17
CA LEU A 687 -10.63 11.16 0.98
C LEU A 687 -11.91 11.71 0.34
N HIS A 688 -11.85 12.95 -0.17
CA HIS A 688 -12.99 13.71 -0.71
C HIS A 688 -14.14 13.94 0.28
N GLN A 689 -13.94 13.65 1.57
CA GLN A 689 -14.91 13.99 2.61
C GLN A 689 -15.04 15.50 2.71
N LYS A 690 -16.29 15.98 2.72
CA LYS A 690 -16.63 17.36 3.03
C LYS A 690 -16.47 17.57 4.53
N VAL A 691 -15.73 18.59 4.91
CA VAL A 691 -15.42 18.90 6.30
C VAL A 691 -15.59 20.38 6.56
N LYS A 692 -15.92 20.73 7.80
CA LYS A 692 -15.84 22.09 8.30
C LYS A 692 -14.56 22.23 9.11
N VAL A 693 -13.75 23.22 8.81
CA VAL A 693 -12.45 23.44 9.43
C VAL A 693 -12.28 24.84 9.95
N THR A 694 -11.52 25.01 11.02
CA THR A 694 -11.10 26.30 11.54
C THR A 694 -9.63 26.54 11.26
N VAL A 695 -9.29 27.72 10.75
CA VAL A 695 -7.88 28.13 10.55
C VAL A 695 -7.21 28.35 11.91
N VAL A 696 -6.16 27.61 12.22
CA VAL A 696 -5.40 27.73 13.48
C VAL A 696 -4.05 28.43 13.31
N SER A 697 -3.49 28.41 12.12
CA SER A 697 -2.25 29.15 11.81
C SER A 697 -2.13 29.41 10.30
N VAL A 698 -1.52 30.54 9.96
CA VAL A 698 -1.16 30.92 8.59
C VAL A 698 0.30 31.34 8.59
N ASP A 699 1.13 30.70 7.78
CA ASP A 699 2.55 31.01 7.56
C ASP A 699 2.69 31.45 6.10
N LEU A 700 2.72 32.74 5.87
CA LEU A 700 2.80 33.32 4.54
C LEU A 700 4.16 33.06 3.86
N ASP A 701 5.27 33.04 4.64
CA ASP A 701 6.61 32.84 4.12
C ASP A 701 6.83 31.43 3.56
N ARG A 702 6.17 30.45 4.20
CA ARG A 702 6.24 29.02 3.83
C ARG A 702 5.02 28.52 3.08
N ALA A 703 4.05 29.42 2.84
CA ALA A 703 2.73 29.09 2.26
C ALA A 703 2.06 27.88 2.94
N ARG A 704 2.04 27.85 4.30
CA ARG A 704 1.48 26.76 5.09
C ARG A 704 0.28 27.24 5.88
N ILE A 705 -0.76 26.41 5.90
CA ILE A 705 -2.02 26.69 6.59
C ILE A 705 -2.28 25.55 7.55
N GLY A 706 -2.36 25.84 8.84
CA GLY A 706 -2.78 24.89 9.86
C GLY A 706 -4.28 24.99 10.09
N LEU A 707 -4.94 23.83 10.07
CA LEU A 707 -6.38 23.69 10.24
C LEU A 707 -6.71 22.81 11.44
N ARG A 708 -7.90 23.02 12.01
CA ARG A 708 -8.52 22.14 13.00
C ARG A 708 -9.86 21.65 12.47
N LEU A 709 -10.14 20.37 12.65
CA LEU A 709 -11.42 19.77 12.30
C LEU A 709 -12.50 20.25 13.28
N GLU A 710 -13.57 20.80 12.76
CA GLU A 710 -14.78 21.08 13.53
C GLU A 710 -15.67 19.81 13.59
N LYS A 711 -16.37 19.65 14.71
CA LYS A 711 -17.24 18.47 14.95
C LYS A 711 -18.57 18.61 14.22
#